data_d0d344b092fd18bd0ef9f8acc388a55d
#
_entry.id   d0d344b092fd18bd0ef9f8acc388a55d
#
_cell.length_a   1.000
_cell.length_b   1.000
_cell.length_c   1.000
_cell.angle_alpha   90.00
_cell.angle_beta   90.00
_cell.angle_gamma   90.00
#
_symmetry.space_group_name_H-M   'P 1'
#
loop_
_entity.id
_entity.type
_entity.pdbx_description
1 polymer ?
#
loop_
_entity_poly.entity_id
_entity_poly.type
_entity_poly.pdbx_seq_one_letter_code
_entity_poly.pdbx_strand_id
1 'polypeptide(L)'
;MDALNGVDSHEITLYEYDGRNLVTKEINALGDSTVYVYDGNGNLVSKTDADGYVTRYSYTALDLVKKINYNGAKEVSYQYNKVGELVQMDDWTGTNTFELDLLGRLQKMTDHKGNTVSYTYDAVGNQTGITYPDGSKTRSFYDAVYNLTSVIDADDGTYAYVYDDANRPVKLTYPNGWIEQYTYDAEGNLLKTVDTDPFQLYNKTPKVKYEYTYDAEGNVLTEFQRDSDATENLKSRTAFTYDALNRLTGSTRRLEVYPYDALAYSYTYDTLGNLLKQSGPTKGEEDTYQYNDLNQMVSKHVCGYEQKLTRIYDYGYTYDKRGNLVKEEEICSPTTTGPKNITVATYLYDETNRMVRGTNKAGEVSAYTFNGLGVRVGTELILKDNTHGYTDFHCQTPSVETGIEKPEVVKTDYVIDYTRLDIDQRVLMKSEQDGYDFFYTYGLDKLQVMTIGEGSNWWGQSIKKCVNMAYVHTDRLGSVVNLSDQYGRVTARADYTDWGEVRRYTDITVDGGFRRLLPEITYATHEYDDVLNQFYAKARMYDAENKRFDAVDPVKGFIADPTTLVQHLYVEDNAVNQVDPTGRTPLMAVGALAGGIINAAVTAYQSKKETGHISISKTAVSFVEGAIAGATLGSNLGAVAVGVISGVTAAAASVARGKIDNSNGGKISKWQMATNAIVSGVVSGVTAGLIGGPGAKAPITRTGIKMVNQQFGM
;
A
#
# COMPACT_ATOMS: atom_id res chain seq x y z
N MET A 1 12.91 13.14 25.21
CA MET A 1 11.84 14.16 25.25
C MET A 1 11.06 13.91 26.50
N ASP A 2 11.29 14.76 27.51
CA ASP A 2 10.74 14.50 28.84
C ASP A 2 9.33 15.07 28.96
N ALA A 3 8.45 14.19 29.45
CA ALA A 3 7.28 14.52 30.27
C ALA A 3 6.46 15.78 29.90
N LEU A 4 5.53 15.61 28.98
CA LEU A 4 4.27 16.35 29.09
C LEU A 4 3.20 15.34 29.56
N ASN A 5 2.80 15.51 30.84
CA ASN A 5 1.69 14.85 31.51
C ASN A 5 1.92 13.52 32.26
N GLY A 6 3.06 13.29 32.94
CA GLY A 6 3.09 12.37 34.08
C GLY A 6 2.81 10.88 33.82
N VAL A 7 2.91 10.44 32.57
CA VAL A 7 2.95 9.04 32.18
C VAL A 7 4.34 8.80 31.62
N ASP A 8 5.17 8.09 32.36
CA ASP A 8 6.52 7.67 31.95
C ASP A 8 6.40 6.56 30.89
N SER A 9 6.08 6.90 29.66
CA SER A 9 6.26 6.00 28.51
C SER A 9 7.51 6.43 27.77
N HIS A 10 8.62 5.80 28.07
CA HIS A 10 9.90 6.07 27.43
C HIS A 10 10.20 4.97 26.43
N GLU A 11 9.86 5.17 25.16
CA GLU A 11 10.45 4.35 24.11
C GLU A 11 11.91 4.79 23.92
N ILE A 12 12.84 4.04 24.49
CA ILE A 12 14.28 4.30 24.37
C ILE A 12 14.89 3.24 23.48
N THR A 13 15.43 3.64 22.34
CA THR A 13 16.29 2.80 21.52
C THR A 13 17.75 3.21 21.73
N LEU A 14 18.60 2.25 22.10
CA LEU A 14 20.04 2.47 22.30
C LEU A 14 20.83 1.95 21.10
N TYR A 15 21.87 2.69 20.71
CA TYR A 15 22.74 2.32 19.60
C TYR A 15 24.19 2.26 20.03
N GLU A 16 24.89 1.19 19.62
CA GLU A 16 26.35 1.07 19.72
C GLU A 16 26.97 1.23 18.32
N TYR A 17 28.16 1.84 18.27
CA TYR A 17 28.82 2.16 17.00
C TYR A 17 30.25 1.63 17.00
N ASP A 18 30.79 1.31 15.81
CA ASP A 18 32.22 1.05 15.61
C ASP A 18 33.02 2.37 15.45
N GLY A 19 34.34 2.22 15.36
CA GLY A 19 35.24 3.38 15.15
C GLY A 19 35.06 4.15 13.83
N ARG A 20 34.17 3.68 12.93
CA ARG A 20 33.81 4.29 11.65
C ARG A 20 32.40 4.94 11.71
N ASN A 21 31.79 4.98 12.89
CA ASN A 21 30.41 5.41 13.15
C ASN A 21 29.34 4.56 12.45
N LEU A 22 29.60 3.26 12.24
CA LEU A 22 28.60 2.31 11.79
C LEU A 22 27.90 1.68 13.00
N VAL A 23 26.57 1.57 12.96
CA VAL A 23 25.77 0.96 14.03
C VAL A 23 26.11 -0.53 14.11
N THR A 24 26.68 -0.99 15.24
CA THR A 24 27.02 -2.40 15.48
C THR A 24 25.94 -3.11 16.28
N LYS A 25 25.17 -2.38 17.06
CA LYS A 25 24.08 -2.93 17.87
C LYS A 25 22.99 -1.90 18.08
N GLU A 26 21.76 -2.37 18.04
CA GLU A 26 20.56 -1.62 18.37
C GLU A 26 19.82 -2.39 19.47
N ILE A 27 19.36 -1.72 20.52
CA ILE A 27 18.62 -2.31 21.63
C ILE A 27 17.32 -1.52 21.78
N ASN A 28 16.17 -2.20 21.67
CA ASN A 28 14.85 -1.58 21.80
C ASN A 28 14.46 -1.37 23.27
N ALA A 29 13.32 -0.74 23.51
CA ALA A 29 12.82 -0.44 24.86
C ALA A 29 12.53 -1.68 25.73
N LEU A 30 12.27 -2.84 25.13
CA LEU A 30 12.10 -4.11 25.85
C LEU A 30 13.43 -4.84 26.12
N GLY A 31 14.57 -4.29 25.67
CA GLY A 31 15.91 -4.86 25.85
C GLY A 31 16.30 -5.88 24.78
N ASP A 32 15.46 -6.11 23.76
CA ASP A 32 15.79 -6.97 22.65
C ASP A 32 16.77 -6.29 21.71
N SER A 33 17.72 -7.03 21.11
CA SER A 33 18.81 -6.43 20.37
C SER A 33 18.97 -7.00 18.96
N THR A 34 19.31 -6.12 18.02
CA THR A 34 19.77 -6.45 16.66
C THR A 34 21.26 -6.11 16.55
N VAL A 35 22.05 -7.04 16.01
CA VAL A 35 23.52 -6.90 15.88
C VAL A 35 23.90 -6.84 14.41
N TYR A 36 24.83 -5.95 14.06
CA TYR A 36 25.30 -5.70 12.71
C TYR A 36 26.82 -5.90 12.62
N VAL A 37 27.29 -6.54 11.55
CA VAL A 37 28.71 -6.74 11.27
C VAL A 37 29.02 -6.23 9.86
N TYR A 38 30.13 -5.52 9.73
CA TYR A 38 30.53 -4.88 8.47
C TYR A 38 31.92 -5.36 8.00
N ASP A 39 32.17 -5.35 6.72
CA ASP A 39 33.48 -5.57 6.13
C ASP A 39 34.37 -4.32 6.20
N GLY A 40 35.56 -4.41 5.63
CA GLY A 40 36.53 -3.31 5.57
C GLY A 40 36.07 -2.10 4.75
N ASN A 41 35.17 -2.30 3.78
CA ASN A 41 34.62 -1.24 2.93
C ASN A 41 33.42 -0.55 3.62
N GLY A 42 32.86 -1.12 4.71
CA GLY A 42 31.65 -0.65 5.38
C GLY A 42 30.38 -1.34 4.87
N ASN A 43 30.49 -2.41 4.11
CA ASN A 43 29.34 -3.18 3.67
C ASN A 43 28.83 -4.07 4.80
N LEU A 44 27.51 -4.13 5.01
CA LEU A 44 26.88 -5.02 5.99
C LEU A 44 27.04 -6.48 5.55
N VAL A 45 27.83 -7.26 6.26
CA VAL A 45 28.05 -8.69 5.94
C VAL A 45 27.20 -9.63 6.78
N SER A 46 26.71 -9.18 7.95
CA SER A 46 25.81 -9.98 8.79
C SER A 46 24.89 -9.07 9.61
N LYS A 47 23.64 -9.48 9.72
CA LYS A 47 22.63 -8.95 10.64
C LYS A 47 22.09 -10.12 11.47
N THR A 48 22.15 -10.02 12.78
CA THR A 48 21.43 -10.95 13.68
C THR A 48 20.27 -10.16 14.31
N ASP A 49 19.04 -10.55 14.03
CA ASP A 49 17.86 -9.88 14.58
C ASP A 49 17.55 -10.32 16.02
N ALA A 50 16.53 -9.74 16.61
CA ALA A 50 16.16 -9.94 18.01
C ALA A 50 15.67 -11.37 18.32
N ASP A 51 15.16 -12.11 17.31
CA ASP A 51 14.79 -13.52 17.44
C ASP A 51 15.98 -14.48 17.16
N GLY A 52 17.15 -13.94 16.82
CA GLY A 52 18.37 -14.69 16.57
C GLY A 52 18.53 -15.18 15.14
N TYR A 53 17.68 -14.76 14.20
CA TYR A 53 17.87 -15.06 12.77
C TYR A 53 19.08 -14.30 12.24
N VAL A 54 19.97 -15.03 11.55
CA VAL A 54 21.21 -14.48 11.00
C VAL A 54 21.09 -14.32 9.49
N THR A 55 20.98 -13.08 9.02
CA THR A 55 21.07 -12.75 7.59
C THR A 55 22.51 -12.42 7.21
N ARG A 56 23.04 -13.09 6.19
CA ARG A 56 24.41 -12.87 5.68
C ARG A 56 24.38 -12.32 4.26
N TYR A 57 25.27 -11.38 4.00
CA TYR A 57 25.38 -10.70 2.71
C TYR A 57 26.76 -10.94 2.11
N SER A 58 26.83 -11.08 0.80
CA SER A 58 28.08 -11.02 0.05
C SER A 58 27.94 -10.07 -1.13
N TYR A 59 29.07 -9.53 -1.56
CA TYR A 59 29.09 -8.43 -2.52
C TYR A 59 29.97 -8.77 -3.74
N THR A 60 29.73 -8.09 -4.84
CA THR A 60 30.60 -8.07 -6.01
C THR A 60 31.78 -7.15 -5.74
N ALA A 61 32.78 -7.12 -6.68
CA ALA A 61 33.88 -6.17 -6.60
C ALA A 61 33.44 -4.68 -6.76
N LEU A 62 32.22 -4.43 -7.16
CA LEU A 62 31.60 -3.09 -7.27
C LEU A 62 30.73 -2.76 -6.05
N ASP A 63 30.84 -3.53 -4.96
CA ASP A 63 30.03 -3.42 -3.75
C ASP A 63 28.51 -3.57 -3.99
N LEU A 64 28.09 -4.23 -5.08
CA LEU A 64 26.71 -4.62 -5.30
C LEU A 64 26.41 -5.93 -4.53
N VAL A 65 25.22 -6.05 -3.94
CA VAL A 65 24.80 -7.28 -3.25
C VAL A 65 24.77 -8.43 -4.25
N LYS A 66 25.64 -9.42 -4.03
CA LYS A 66 25.72 -10.62 -4.87
C LYS A 66 24.81 -11.73 -4.36
N LYS A 67 24.71 -11.85 -3.04
CA LYS A 67 23.98 -12.94 -2.41
C LYS A 67 23.51 -12.53 -1.03
N ILE A 68 22.28 -12.95 -0.67
CA ILE A 68 21.75 -12.86 0.68
C ILE A 68 21.37 -14.27 1.12
N ASN A 69 21.82 -14.65 2.32
CA ASN A 69 21.43 -15.91 2.95
C ASN A 69 20.68 -15.60 4.24
N TYR A 70 19.42 -16.01 4.29
CA TYR A 70 18.52 -15.81 5.41
C TYR A 70 18.57 -17.04 6.31
N ASN A 71 19.33 -16.96 7.40
CA ASN A 71 19.47 -17.97 8.47
C ASN A 71 19.78 -19.39 7.98
N GLY A 72 20.38 -19.54 6.80
CA GLY A 72 20.65 -20.84 6.18
C GLY A 72 19.46 -21.55 5.54
N ALA A 73 18.24 -21.01 5.70
CA ALA A 73 16.99 -21.63 5.19
C ALA A 73 16.61 -21.12 3.80
N LYS A 74 16.78 -19.83 3.54
CA LYS A 74 16.50 -19.20 2.26
C LYS A 74 17.71 -18.45 1.74
N GLU A 75 17.84 -18.42 0.43
CA GLU A 75 18.96 -17.77 -0.22
C GLU A 75 18.50 -17.09 -1.51
N VAL A 76 19.04 -15.89 -1.79
CA VAL A 76 18.86 -15.21 -3.06
C VAL A 76 20.22 -14.79 -3.61
N SER A 77 20.43 -14.98 -4.91
CA SER A 77 21.62 -14.60 -5.66
C SER A 77 21.26 -13.66 -6.79
N TYR A 78 22.08 -12.63 -6.99
CA TYR A 78 21.86 -11.61 -8.01
C TYR A 78 23.01 -11.61 -9.01
N GLN A 79 22.69 -11.47 -10.29
CA GLN A 79 23.65 -11.27 -11.36
C GLN A 79 23.41 -9.93 -12.02
N TYR A 80 24.50 -9.24 -12.33
CA TYR A 80 24.48 -7.89 -12.88
C TYR A 80 25.22 -7.87 -14.21
N ASN A 81 24.81 -7.00 -15.11
CA ASN A 81 25.57 -6.70 -16.32
C ASN A 81 26.82 -5.87 -15.98
N LYS A 82 27.59 -5.51 -17.03
CA LYS A 82 28.86 -4.78 -16.84
C LYS A 82 28.73 -3.38 -16.28
N VAL A 83 27.54 -2.78 -16.35
CA VAL A 83 27.25 -1.44 -15.82
C VAL A 83 26.59 -1.49 -14.45
N GLY A 84 26.34 -2.69 -13.90
CA GLY A 84 25.80 -2.87 -12.55
C GLY A 84 24.27 -2.98 -12.47
N GLU A 85 23.59 -3.18 -13.59
CA GLU A 85 22.13 -3.38 -13.63
C GLU A 85 21.80 -4.87 -13.44
N LEU A 86 20.72 -5.14 -12.68
CA LEU A 86 20.23 -6.50 -12.40
C LEU A 86 19.70 -7.17 -13.67
N VAL A 87 20.23 -8.35 -14.00
CA VAL A 87 19.81 -9.14 -15.17
C VAL A 87 19.28 -10.52 -14.80
N GLN A 88 19.60 -11.03 -13.61
CA GLN A 88 19.06 -12.30 -13.11
C GLN A 88 19.01 -12.31 -11.60
N MET A 89 17.97 -12.94 -11.07
CA MET A 89 17.80 -13.29 -9.67
C MET A 89 17.44 -14.77 -9.56
N ASP A 90 18.20 -15.49 -8.74
CA ASP A 90 17.91 -16.87 -8.37
C ASP A 90 17.56 -16.93 -6.89
N ASP A 91 16.39 -17.45 -6.55
CA ASP A 91 15.91 -17.58 -5.18
C ASP A 91 15.20 -18.92 -4.93
N TRP A 92 14.57 -19.10 -3.78
CA TRP A 92 13.83 -20.31 -3.40
C TRP A 92 12.56 -20.56 -4.24
N THR A 93 12.10 -19.59 -5.02
CA THR A 93 10.98 -19.78 -5.96
C THR A 93 11.49 -20.24 -7.33
N GLY A 94 12.71 -19.92 -7.68
CA GLY A 94 13.37 -20.25 -8.94
C GLY A 94 14.14 -19.08 -9.53
N THR A 95 14.29 -19.06 -10.85
CA THR A 95 15.06 -18.05 -11.59
C THR A 95 14.14 -17.02 -12.22
N ASN A 96 14.46 -15.74 -11.98
CA ASN A 96 13.84 -14.60 -12.65
C ASN A 96 14.89 -13.88 -13.51
N THR A 97 14.58 -13.54 -14.76
CA THR A 97 15.49 -12.86 -15.68
C THR A 97 14.95 -11.53 -16.16
N PHE A 98 15.83 -10.56 -16.35
CA PHE A 98 15.51 -9.18 -16.71
C PHE A 98 16.31 -8.78 -17.94
N GLU A 99 15.64 -8.53 -19.05
CA GLU A 99 16.24 -8.00 -20.27
C GLU A 99 16.00 -6.48 -20.29
N LEU A 100 17.09 -5.72 -20.40
CA LEU A 100 17.05 -4.27 -20.38
C LEU A 100 17.34 -3.71 -21.78
N ASP A 101 16.78 -2.56 -22.10
CA ASP A 101 17.12 -1.82 -23.29
C ASP A 101 18.46 -1.06 -23.12
N LEU A 102 18.90 -0.37 -24.18
CA LEU A 102 20.14 0.39 -24.15
C LEU A 102 20.16 1.58 -23.18
N LEU A 103 19.01 1.97 -22.66
CA LEU A 103 18.87 3.03 -21.65
C LEU A 103 18.70 2.47 -20.23
N GLY A 104 18.83 1.13 -20.06
CA GLY A 104 18.67 0.45 -18.77
C GLY A 104 17.20 0.25 -18.33
N ARG A 105 16.23 0.48 -19.22
CA ARG A 105 14.81 0.28 -18.89
C ARG A 105 14.46 -1.21 -19.10
N LEU A 106 13.60 -1.75 -18.22
CA LEU A 106 13.15 -3.14 -18.31
C LEU A 106 12.32 -3.34 -19.58
N GLN A 107 12.87 -4.09 -20.55
CA GLN A 107 12.20 -4.41 -21.82
C GLN A 107 11.41 -5.73 -21.72
N LYS A 108 11.93 -6.69 -20.93
CA LYS A 108 11.30 -7.99 -20.78
C LYS A 108 11.71 -8.61 -19.44
N MET A 109 10.76 -9.25 -18.79
CA MET A 109 10.94 -10.01 -17.57
C MET A 109 10.39 -11.42 -17.79
N THR A 110 11.13 -12.44 -17.37
CA THR A 110 10.63 -13.82 -17.30
C THR A 110 10.72 -14.29 -15.85
N ASP A 111 9.60 -14.71 -15.29
CA ASP A 111 9.50 -15.17 -13.90
C ASP A 111 9.98 -16.63 -13.74
N HIS A 112 10.00 -17.08 -12.49
CA HIS A 112 10.41 -18.43 -12.09
C HIS A 112 9.52 -19.56 -12.65
N LYS A 113 8.33 -19.24 -13.18
CA LYS A 113 7.41 -20.18 -13.84
C LYS A 113 7.52 -20.15 -15.37
N GLY A 114 8.33 -19.23 -15.90
CA GLY A 114 8.49 -19.02 -17.33
C GLY A 114 7.48 -18.05 -17.93
N ASN A 115 6.62 -17.41 -17.12
CA ASN A 115 5.75 -16.35 -17.59
C ASN A 115 6.58 -15.16 -18.03
N THR A 116 6.33 -14.65 -19.23
CA THR A 116 7.08 -13.55 -19.81
C THR A 116 6.18 -12.33 -19.96
N VAL A 117 6.64 -11.20 -19.41
CA VAL A 117 6.04 -9.88 -19.61
C VAL A 117 7.02 -9.01 -20.38
N SER A 118 6.54 -8.32 -21.42
CA SER A 118 7.38 -7.40 -22.20
C SER A 118 6.80 -5.99 -22.19
N TYR A 119 7.70 -5.00 -22.23
CA TYR A 119 7.37 -3.59 -22.10
C TYR A 119 7.88 -2.82 -23.31
N THR A 120 7.11 -1.84 -23.74
CA THR A 120 7.53 -0.91 -24.78
C THR A 120 7.48 0.52 -24.26
N TYR A 121 8.36 1.36 -24.80
CA TYR A 121 8.51 2.74 -24.37
C TYR A 121 8.61 3.67 -25.57
N ASP A 122 8.16 4.90 -25.42
CA ASP A 122 8.44 5.95 -26.38
C ASP A 122 9.86 6.52 -26.20
N ALA A 123 10.22 7.49 -27.04
CA ALA A 123 11.56 8.10 -27.04
C ALA A 123 11.86 8.89 -25.75
N VAL A 124 10.83 9.34 -25.04
CA VAL A 124 10.99 10.13 -23.79
C VAL A 124 10.86 9.28 -22.54
N GLY A 125 10.53 7.96 -22.68
CA GLY A 125 10.54 7.01 -21.59
C GLY A 125 9.16 6.65 -21.03
N ASN A 126 8.07 7.16 -21.58
CA ASN A 126 6.74 6.73 -21.19
C ASN A 126 6.51 5.27 -21.60
N GLN A 127 5.92 4.45 -20.74
CA GLN A 127 5.58 3.07 -21.05
C GLN A 127 4.36 3.03 -21.97
N THR A 128 4.58 2.67 -23.23
CA THR A 128 3.55 2.66 -24.28
C THR A 128 2.84 1.33 -24.43
N GLY A 129 3.31 0.27 -23.78
CA GLY A 129 2.63 -1.02 -23.85
C GLY A 129 3.19 -2.07 -22.93
N ILE A 130 2.32 -3.00 -22.59
CA ILE A 130 2.63 -4.22 -21.84
C ILE A 130 2.13 -5.39 -22.70
N THR A 131 2.97 -6.42 -22.87
CA THR A 131 2.56 -7.71 -23.46
C THR A 131 2.53 -8.74 -22.34
N TYR A 132 1.38 -9.35 -22.13
CA TYR A 132 1.13 -10.37 -21.11
C TYR A 132 1.69 -11.74 -21.52
N PRO A 133 1.77 -12.72 -20.60
CA PRO A 133 2.31 -14.06 -20.90
C PRO A 133 1.58 -14.82 -22.00
N ASP A 134 0.28 -14.57 -22.18
CA ASP A 134 -0.55 -15.17 -23.24
C ASP A 134 -0.38 -14.49 -24.61
N GLY A 135 0.40 -13.39 -24.66
CA GLY A 135 0.65 -12.59 -25.85
C GLY A 135 -0.36 -11.45 -26.07
N SER A 136 -1.41 -11.36 -25.27
CA SER A 136 -2.32 -10.20 -25.27
C SER A 136 -1.59 -8.92 -24.88
N LYS A 137 -2.12 -7.75 -25.23
CA LYS A 137 -1.40 -6.48 -25.08
C LYS A 137 -2.29 -5.36 -24.59
N THR A 138 -1.75 -4.54 -23.71
CA THR A 138 -2.28 -3.19 -23.45
C THR A 138 -1.42 -2.15 -24.15
N ARG A 139 -2.03 -1.03 -24.54
CA ARG A 139 -1.35 0.10 -25.20
C ARG A 139 -1.72 1.39 -24.51
N SER A 140 -0.73 2.22 -24.20
CA SER A 140 -0.90 3.50 -23.53
C SER A 140 -0.44 4.64 -24.44
N PHE A 141 -1.19 5.74 -24.43
CA PHE A 141 -0.94 6.92 -25.26
C PHE A 141 -0.85 8.15 -24.37
N TYR A 142 0.03 9.06 -24.75
CA TYR A 142 0.35 10.24 -23.96
C TYR A 142 0.25 11.50 -24.83
N ASP A 143 -0.05 12.64 -24.20
CA ASP A 143 0.02 13.94 -24.85
C ASP A 143 1.45 14.53 -24.84
N ALA A 144 1.59 15.74 -25.37
CA ALA A 144 2.88 16.43 -25.47
C ALA A 144 3.48 16.85 -24.12
N VAL A 145 2.69 16.82 -23.04
CA VAL A 145 3.14 17.11 -21.66
C VAL A 145 3.14 15.85 -20.78
N TYR A 146 3.08 14.69 -21.45
CA TYR A 146 3.22 13.35 -20.87
C TYR A 146 2.03 12.89 -19.98
N ASN A 147 0.86 13.50 -20.12
CA ASN A 147 -0.34 12.97 -19.49
C ASN A 147 -0.82 11.72 -20.25
N LEU A 148 -1.24 10.68 -19.53
CA LEU A 148 -1.84 9.47 -20.10
C LEU A 148 -3.22 9.80 -20.69
N THR A 149 -3.33 9.87 -22.01
CA THR A 149 -4.59 10.25 -22.69
C THR A 149 -5.51 9.08 -22.96
N SER A 150 -4.96 7.90 -23.19
CA SER A 150 -5.77 6.69 -23.32
C SER A 150 -5.00 5.42 -23.03
N VAL A 151 -5.76 4.40 -22.64
CA VAL A 151 -5.31 3.01 -22.54
C VAL A 151 -6.22 2.17 -23.41
N ILE A 152 -5.64 1.28 -24.21
CA ILE A 152 -6.38 0.23 -24.93
C ILE A 152 -6.04 -1.08 -24.25
N ASP A 153 -7.05 -1.78 -23.75
CA ASP A 153 -6.88 -3.06 -23.07
C ASP A 153 -6.63 -4.24 -24.02
N ALA A 154 -6.52 -5.43 -23.47
CA ALA A 154 -6.25 -6.66 -24.22
C ALA A 154 -7.41 -7.10 -25.13
N ASP A 155 -8.61 -6.57 -24.94
CA ASP A 155 -9.83 -6.83 -25.71
C ASP A 155 -10.20 -5.65 -26.62
N ASP A 156 -9.23 -4.76 -26.91
CA ASP A 156 -9.37 -3.54 -27.71
C ASP A 156 -10.35 -2.50 -27.13
N GLY A 157 -10.74 -2.63 -25.88
CA GLY A 157 -11.52 -1.64 -25.13
C GLY A 157 -10.69 -0.38 -24.87
N THR A 158 -11.26 0.81 -25.11
CA THR A 158 -10.55 2.07 -24.97
C THR A 158 -11.03 2.85 -23.75
N TYR A 159 -10.09 3.19 -22.87
CA TYR A 159 -10.24 4.14 -21.77
C TYR A 159 -9.65 5.47 -22.20
N ALA A 160 -10.39 6.56 -22.03
CA ALA A 160 -9.93 7.88 -22.44
C ALA A 160 -9.97 8.89 -21.29
N TYR A 161 -8.87 9.60 -21.12
CA TYR A 161 -8.68 10.64 -20.12
C TYR A 161 -8.69 12.03 -20.74
N VAL A 162 -9.25 12.99 -20.02
CA VAL A 162 -9.16 14.42 -20.36
C VAL A 162 -8.61 15.14 -19.13
N TYR A 163 -7.75 16.12 -19.37
CA TYR A 163 -7.05 16.88 -18.33
C TYR A 163 -7.41 18.37 -18.41
N ASP A 164 -7.28 19.07 -17.28
CA ASP A 164 -7.32 20.52 -17.23
C ASP A 164 -5.92 21.14 -17.48
N ASP A 165 -5.87 22.47 -17.47
CA ASP A 165 -4.62 23.21 -17.71
C ASP A 165 -3.56 23.01 -16.60
N ALA A 166 -3.96 22.44 -15.45
CA ALA A 166 -3.06 22.08 -14.36
C ALA A 166 -2.60 20.60 -14.43
N ASN A 167 -2.90 19.89 -15.55
CA ASN A 167 -2.61 18.48 -15.77
C ASN A 167 -3.31 17.54 -14.77
N ARG A 168 -4.49 17.92 -14.25
CA ARG A 168 -5.31 17.07 -13.41
C ARG A 168 -6.37 16.38 -14.28
N PRO A 169 -6.64 15.07 -14.10
CA PRO A 169 -7.68 14.37 -14.86
C PRO A 169 -9.07 14.93 -14.48
N VAL A 170 -9.81 15.43 -15.45
CA VAL A 170 -11.18 15.96 -15.26
C VAL A 170 -12.24 15.05 -15.81
N LYS A 171 -11.85 14.04 -16.60
CA LYS A 171 -12.79 13.05 -17.15
C LYS A 171 -12.10 11.74 -17.45
N LEU A 172 -12.75 10.64 -17.10
CA LEU A 172 -12.42 9.28 -17.54
C LEU A 172 -13.64 8.68 -18.24
N THR A 173 -13.45 8.09 -19.42
CA THR A 173 -14.47 7.38 -20.18
C THR A 173 -14.06 5.91 -20.31
N TYR A 174 -14.94 5.00 -19.93
CA TYR A 174 -14.74 3.55 -20.00
C TYR A 174 -15.28 2.96 -21.31
N PRO A 175 -14.79 1.79 -21.77
CA PRO A 175 -15.26 1.13 -22.98
C PRO A 175 -16.76 0.78 -22.95
N ASN A 176 -17.31 0.46 -21.77
CA ASN A 176 -18.74 0.17 -21.58
C ASN A 176 -19.63 1.43 -21.61
N GLY A 177 -19.02 2.61 -21.83
CA GLY A 177 -19.72 3.89 -21.91
C GLY A 177 -19.93 4.60 -20.56
N TRP A 178 -19.41 4.05 -19.47
CA TRP A 178 -19.39 4.74 -18.17
C TRP A 178 -18.47 5.96 -18.25
N ILE A 179 -18.88 7.07 -17.63
CA ILE A 179 -18.10 8.31 -17.61
C ILE A 179 -18.01 8.80 -16.17
N GLU A 180 -16.78 9.08 -15.74
CA GLU A 180 -16.48 9.77 -14.48
C GLU A 180 -15.92 11.17 -14.78
N GLN A 181 -16.43 12.17 -14.05
CA GLN A 181 -15.99 13.56 -14.19
C GLN A 181 -15.58 14.10 -12.82
N TYR A 182 -14.49 14.84 -12.80
CA TYR A 182 -13.84 15.34 -11.58
C TYR A 182 -13.77 16.85 -11.60
N THR A 183 -13.98 17.47 -10.45
CA THR A 183 -13.86 18.92 -10.27
C THR A 183 -12.94 19.19 -9.08
N TYR A 184 -12.03 20.12 -9.23
CA TYR A 184 -11.03 20.47 -8.22
C TYR A 184 -11.13 21.93 -7.81
N ASP A 185 -10.63 22.26 -6.61
CA ASP A 185 -10.37 23.63 -6.20
C ASP A 185 -9.05 24.17 -6.76
N ALA A 186 -8.69 25.40 -6.38
CA ALA A 186 -7.45 26.04 -6.82
C ALA A 186 -6.19 25.39 -6.21
N GLU A 187 -6.31 24.81 -5.05
CA GLU A 187 -5.28 24.10 -4.31
C GLU A 187 -5.02 22.69 -4.87
N GLY A 188 -5.98 22.15 -5.64
CA GLY A 188 -5.91 20.82 -6.27
C GLY A 188 -6.72 19.74 -5.54
N ASN A 189 -7.46 20.09 -4.50
CA ASN A 189 -8.30 19.13 -3.79
C ASN A 189 -9.52 18.75 -4.65
N LEU A 190 -9.92 17.49 -4.63
CA LEU A 190 -11.09 16.99 -5.34
C LEU A 190 -12.38 17.47 -4.68
N LEU A 191 -13.11 18.37 -5.32
CA LEU A 191 -14.38 18.87 -4.79
C LEU A 191 -15.55 17.94 -5.10
N LYS A 192 -15.50 17.26 -6.27
CA LYS A 192 -16.67 16.55 -6.76
C LYS A 192 -16.34 15.49 -7.78
N THR A 193 -17.02 14.36 -7.67
CA THR A 193 -17.07 13.30 -8.69
C THR A 193 -18.49 13.15 -9.20
N VAL A 194 -18.65 13.09 -10.51
CA VAL A 194 -19.94 12.93 -11.19
C VAL A 194 -19.86 11.72 -12.12
N ASP A 195 -20.73 10.75 -11.91
CA ASP A 195 -20.84 9.57 -12.75
C ASP A 195 -21.97 9.71 -13.77
N THR A 196 -21.76 9.20 -14.97
CA THR A 196 -22.81 9.00 -15.98
C THR A 196 -22.86 7.51 -16.32
N ASP A 197 -23.91 6.86 -15.81
CA ASP A 197 -24.20 5.46 -16.03
C ASP A 197 -24.83 5.27 -17.43
N PRO A 198 -24.26 4.49 -18.34
CA PRO A 198 -24.78 4.27 -19.70
C PRO A 198 -26.03 3.40 -19.73
N PHE A 199 -26.26 2.57 -18.71
CA PHE A 199 -27.37 1.62 -18.65
C PHE A 199 -28.72 2.26 -18.31
N GLN A 200 -28.72 3.48 -17.79
CA GLN A 200 -29.98 4.21 -17.54
C GLN A 200 -30.65 4.61 -18.87
N LEU A 201 -31.46 3.70 -19.42
CA LEU A 201 -32.10 3.77 -20.74
C LEU A 201 -32.91 5.06 -20.99
N TYR A 202 -33.43 5.71 -19.95
CA TYR A 202 -34.33 6.87 -20.06
C TYR A 202 -33.76 8.17 -19.49
N ASN A 203 -32.66 8.13 -18.76
CA ASN A 203 -32.13 9.34 -18.13
C ASN A 203 -30.61 9.27 -17.91
N LYS A 204 -29.83 9.42 -18.99
CA LYS A 204 -28.36 9.54 -18.95
C LYS A 204 -27.91 10.86 -18.28
N THR A 205 -28.59 11.25 -17.22
CA THR A 205 -28.24 12.47 -16.49
C THR A 205 -27.05 12.20 -15.60
N PRO A 206 -25.97 13.00 -15.69
CA PRO A 206 -24.85 12.92 -14.78
C PRO A 206 -25.33 13.02 -13.33
N LYS A 207 -24.86 12.12 -12.45
CA LYS A 207 -25.21 12.13 -11.03
C LYS A 207 -23.97 12.39 -10.20
N VAL A 208 -24.09 13.27 -9.23
CA VAL A 208 -23.04 13.47 -8.22
C VAL A 208 -22.88 12.18 -7.44
N LYS A 209 -21.68 11.64 -7.44
CA LYS A 209 -21.32 10.44 -6.66
C LYS A 209 -20.72 10.84 -5.31
N TYR A 210 -19.75 11.77 -5.33
CA TYR A 210 -19.11 12.33 -4.16
C TYR A 210 -19.05 13.86 -4.24
N GLU A 211 -19.17 14.53 -3.09
CA GLU A 211 -18.80 15.95 -2.91
C GLU A 211 -18.03 16.08 -1.60
N TYR A 212 -16.96 16.89 -1.62
CA TYR A 212 -16.07 17.09 -0.50
C TYR A 212 -15.94 18.56 -0.14
N THR A 213 -15.72 18.83 1.15
CA THR A 213 -15.22 20.13 1.64
C THR A 213 -14.00 19.90 2.50
N TYR A 214 -13.10 20.86 2.53
CA TYR A 214 -11.78 20.74 3.16
C TYR A 214 -11.54 21.84 4.19
N ASP A 215 -10.64 21.59 5.16
CA ASP A 215 -10.04 22.64 5.98
C ASP A 215 -8.86 23.30 5.26
N ALA A 216 -8.17 24.23 5.95
CA ALA A 216 -7.03 24.96 5.39
C ALA A 216 -5.77 24.07 5.23
N GLU A 217 -5.70 22.97 5.94
CA GLU A 217 -4.63 21.96 5.91
C GLU A 217 -4.85 20.92 4.80
N GLY A 218 -6.05 20.91 4.18
CA GLY A 218 -6.44 19.98 3.12
C GLY A 218 -7.11 18.69 3.62
N ASN A 219 -7.49 18.61 4.91
CA ASN A 219 -8.25 17.48 5.42
C ASN A 219 -9.72 17.59 5.02
N VAL A 220 -10.37 16.48 4.68
CA VAL A 220 -11.79 16.44 4.35
C VAL A 220 -12.63 16.76 5.59
N LEU A 221 -13.36 17.85 5.57
CA LEU A 221 -14.33 18.21 6.62
C LEU A 221 -15.66 17.51 6.43
N THR A 222 -16.12 17.41 5.19
CA THR A 222 -17.39 16.73 4.88
C THR A 222 -17.28 15.94 3.59
N GLU A 223 -17.90 14.77 3.59
CA GLU A 223 -18.11 13.94 2.43
C GLU A 223 -19.60 13.73 2.21
N PHE A 224 -20.07 14.00 1.00
CA PHE A 224 -21.37 13.53 0.52
C PHE A 224 -21.13 12.32 -0.39
N GLN A 225 -21.85 11.23 -0.15
CA GLN A 225 -21.83 10.04 -0.98
C GLN A 225 -23.24 9.70 -1.45
N ARG A 226 -23.38 9.39 -2.73
CA ARG A 226 -24.60 8.83 -3.30
C ARG A 226 -24.37 7.39 -3.69
N ASP A 227 -25.20 6.49 -3.19
CA ASP A 227 -25.26 5.12 -3.71
C ASP A 227 -25.86 5.13 -5.12
N SER A 228 -25.25 4.39 -6.04
CA SER A 228 -25.64 4.33 -7.46
C SER A 228 -26.84 3.40 -7.71
N ASP A 229 -27.48 2.84 -6.66
CA ASP A 229 -28.66 1.99 -6.84
C ASP A 229 -29.87 2.75 -7.32
N ALA A 230 -30.51 2.24 -8.39
CA ALA A 230 -31.76 2.81 -8.93
C ALA A 230 -32.98 2.60 -8.02
N THR A 231 -32.91 1.62 -7.09
CA THR A 231 -34.00 1.25 -6.21
C THR A 231 -33.93 1.93 -4.85
N GLU A 232 -32.73 2.27 -4.37
CA GLU A 232 -32.52 2.95 -3.11
C GLU A 232 -31.59 4.16 -3.32
N ASN A 233 -32.13 5.35 -3.50
CA ASN A 233 -31.37 6.61 -3.52
C ASN A 233 -30.75 6.90 -2.12
N LEU A 234 -29.94 5.96 -1.61
CA LEU A 234 -29.24 6.16 -0.36
C LEU A 234 -28.19 7.25 -0.56
N LYS A 235 -28.40 8.36 0.11
CA LYS A 235 -27.44 9.45 0.19
C LYS A 235 -26.99 9.56 1.62
N SER A 236 -25.70 9.68 1.81
CA SER A 236 -25.13 9.92 3.12
C SER A 236 -24.25 11.16 3.14
N ARG A 237 -24.19 11.80 4.29
CA ARG A 237 -23.23 12.86 4.59
C ARG A 237 -22.44 12.47 5.82
N THR A 238 -21.13 12.49 5.68
CA THR A 238 -20.20 12.26 6.78
C THR A 238 -19.47 13.57 7.08
N ALA A 239 -19.42 13.95 8.34
CA ALA A 239 -18.60 15.07 8.83
C ALA A 239 -17.44 14.50 9.66
N PHE A 240 -16.23 15.04 9.46
CA PHE A 240 -15.00 14.60 10.10
C PHE A 240 -14.44 15.71 11.00
N THR A 241 -13.73 15.31 12.05
CA THR A 241 -13.00 16.21 12.94
C THR A 241 -11.59 15.71 13.15
N TYR A 242 -10.65 16.65 13.30
CA TYR A 242 -9.22 16.36 13.44
C TYR A 242 -8.63 17.10 14.64
N ASP A 243 -7.52 16.63 15.17
CA ASP A 243 -6.73 17.37 16.15
C ASP A 243 -5.65 18.24 15.48
N ALA A 244 -4.84 18.92 16.28
CA ALA A 244 -3.77 19.80 15.80
C ALA A 244 -2.60 19.07 15.10
N LEU A 245 -2.56 17.74 15.15
CA LEU A 245 -1.63 16.88 14.43
C LEU A 245 -2.27 16.26 13.17
N ASN A 246 -3.46 16.72 12.77
CA ASN A 246 -4.27 16.18 11.68
C ASN A 246 -4.75 14.73 11.87
N ARG A 247 -4.73 14.17 13.10
CA ARG A 247 -5.26 12.85 13.37
C ARG A 247 -6.80 12.89 13.42
N LEU A 248 -7.46 11.87 12.89
CA LEU A 248 -8.93 11.77 12.88
C LEU A 248 -9.46 11.59 14.30
N THR A 249 -10.18 12.57 14.83
CA THR A 249 -10.78 12.52 16.18
C THR A 249 -12.25 12.15 16.19
N GLY A 250 -12.92 12.18 15.06
CA GLY A 250 -14.29 11.72 14.97
C GLY A 250 -14.89 11.80 13.59
N SER A 251 -15.96 11.03 13.41
CA SER A 251 -16.81 11.07 12.22
C SER A 251 -18.28 10.98 12.62
N THR A 252 -19.14 11.63 11.83
CA THR A 252 -20.60 11.54 12.00
C THR A 252 -21.24 11.35 10.63
N ARG A 253 -21.72 10.13 10.36
CA ARG A 253 -22.44 9.79 9.13
C ARG A 253 -23.95 9.85 9.34
N ARG A 254 -24.66 10.50 8.43
CA ARG A 254 -26.12 10.59 8.40
C ARG A 254 -26.65 10.14 7.05
N LEU A 255 -27.64 9.25 7.06
CA LEU A 255 -28.39 8.89 5.87
C LEU A 255 -29.49 9.94 5.62
N GLU A 256 -29.64 10.46 4.38
CA GLU A 256 -30.69 11.45 4.07
C GLU A 256 -32.12 10.88 4.23
N VAL A 257 -32.30 9.56 4.05
CA VAL A 257 -33.60 8.87 4.22
C VAL A 257 -33.96 8.69 5.69
N TYR A 258 -32.97 8.59 6.58
CA TYR A 258 -33.14 8.44 8.02
C TYR A 258 -32.33 9.50 8.77
N PRO A 259 -32.72 10.79 8.72
CA PRO A 259 -31.90 11.89 9.24
C PRO A 259 -31.70 11.87 10.77
N TYR A 260 -32.48 11.05 11.48
CA TYR A 260 -32.42 10.94 12.95
C TYR A 260 -31.39 9.89 13.42
N ASP A 261 -30.96 8.99 12.53
CA ASP A 261 -30.02 7.92 12.87
C ASP A 261 -28.59 8.34 12.41
N ALA A 262 -27.91 9.11 13.25
CA ALA A 262 -26.51 9.46 13.02
C ALA A 262 -25.61 8.37 13.58
N LEU A 263 -24.73 7.81 12.72
CA LEU A 263 -23.62 6.95 13.16
C LEU A 263 -22.44 7.87 13.49
N ALA A 264 -22.18 8.06 14.77
CA ALA A 264 -21.10 8.91 15.24
C ALA A 264 -20.01 8.07 15.94
N TYR A 265 -18.77 8.27 15.52
CA TYR A 265 -17.58 7.69 16.12
C TYR A 265 -16.70 8.80 16.68
N SER A 266 -15.97 8.50 17.76
CA SER A 266 -14.93 9.38 18.27
C SER A 266 -13.68 8.58 18.64
N TYR A 267 -12.52 9.20 18.44
CA TYR A 267 -11.22 8.59 18.62
C TYR A 267 -10.35 9.46 19.52
N THR A 268 -9.65 8.85 20.47
CA THR A 268 -8.70 9.55 21.35
C THR A 268 -7.36 8.84 21.34
N TYR A 269 -6.29 9.60 21.28
CA TYR A 269 -4.93 9.11 21.12
C TYR A 269 -4.03 9.57 22.27
N ASP A 270 -2.95 8.85 22.50
CA ASP A 270 -1.85 9.36 23.31
C ASP A 270 -1.00 10.37 22.51
N THR A 271 0.07 10.86 23.14
CA THR A 271 1.00 11.80 22.52
C THR A 271 1.82 11.21 21.37
N LEU A 272 1.93 9.89 21.30
CA LEU A 272 2.68 9.17 20.26
C LEU A 272 1.81 8.76 19.07
N GLY A 273 0.47 8.86 19.18
CA GLY A 273 -0.47 8.43 18.14
C GLY A 273 -1.10 7.06 18.41
N ASN A 274 -0.87 6.42 19.57
CA ASN A 274 -1.58 5.20 19.87
C ASN A 274 -3.05 5.50 20.17
N LEU A 275 -3.97 4.80 19.52
CA LEU A 275 -5.41 4.90 19.76
C LEU A 275 -5.74 4.36 21.15
N LEU A 276 -6.11 5.23 22.08
CA LEU A 276 -6.46 4.83 23.47
C LEU A 276 -7.91 4.39 23.59
N LYS A 277 -8.80 5.01 22.80
CA LYS A 277 -10.23 4.80 22.91
C LYS A 277 -10.94 5.13 21.61
N GLN A 278 -11.91 4.28 21.26
CA GLN A 278 -12.92 4.53 20.26
C GLN A 278 -14.30 4.46 20.93
N SER A 279 -15.19 5.40 20.63
CA SER A 279 -16.62 5.28 20.98
C SER A 279 -17.42 5.09 19.70
N GLY A 280 -18.34 4.14 19.74
CA GLY A 280 -19.22 3.82 18.61
C GLY A 280 -20.51 4.62 18.60
N PRO A 281 -21.41 4.39 17.60
CA PRO A 281 -22.64 5.14 17.42
C PRO A 281 -23.70 4.82 18.48
N THR A 282 -23.61 3.69 19.15
CA THR A 282 -24.56 3.29 20.19
C THR A 282 -24.07 3.77 21.55
N LYS A 283 -24.96 4.35 22.35
CA LYS A 283 -24.60 4.83 23.70
C LYS A 283 -24.04 3.69 24.56
N GLY A 284 -22.80 3.85 25.01
CA GLY A 284 -22.08 2.86 25.82
C GLY A 284 -21.27 1.87 25.00
N GLU A 285 -21.22 2.01 23.69
CA GLU A 285 -20.32 1.30 22.81
C GLU A 285 -18.95 1.97 22.86
N GLU A 286 -17.96 1.26 23.35
CA GLU A 286 -16.64 1.80 23.64
C GLU A 286 -15.57 0.70 23.58
N ASP A 287 -14.52 0.96 22.79
CA ASP A 287 -13.33 0.13 22.76
C ASP A 287 -12.17 0.90 23.42
N THR A 288 -11.40 0.22 24.25
CA THR A 288 -10.18 0.79 24.86
C THR A 288 -8.99 -0.10 24.58
N TYR A 289 -7.83 0.50 24.40
CA TYR A 289 -6.61 -0.15 23.94
C TYR A 289 -5.46 0.11 24.90
N GLN A 290 -4.56 -0.87 25.09
CA GLN A 290 -3.35 -0.74 25.86
C GLN A 290 -2.13 -1.16 25.04
N TYR A 291 -1.01 -0.50 25.30
CA TYR A 291 0.23 -0.65 24.55
C TYR A 291 1.41 -0.92 25.50
N ASN A 292 2.43 -1.62 24.97
CA ASN A 292 3.72 -1.75 25.63
C ASN A 292 4.68 -0.62 25.24
N ASP A 293 5.91 -0.65 25.77
CA ASP A 293 6.95 0.36 25.52
C ASP A 293 7.48 0.37 24.06
N LEU A 294 7.03 -0.53 23.19
CA LEU A 294 7.28 -0.50 21.73
C LEU A 294 6.06 -0.04 20.92
N ASN A 295 5.06 0.57 21.59
CA ASN A 295 3.80 0.98 20.96
C ASN A 295 3.05 -0.19 20.28
N GLN A 296 3.29 -1.43 20.71
CA GLN A 296 2.55 -2.60 20.30
C GLN A 296 1.29 -2.73 21.15
N MET A 297 0.14 -2.89 20.52
CA MET A 297 -1.13 -3.09 21.20
C MET A 297 -1.14 -4.46 21.88
N VAL A 298 -1.19 -4.49 23.21
CA VAL A 298 -1.16 -5.73 23.99
C VAL A 298 -2.54 -6.18 24.45
N SER A 299 -3.50 -5.28 24.56
CA SER A 299 -4.88 -5.62 24.86
C SER A 299 -5.88 -4.65 24.25
N LYS A 300 -7.08 -5.18 23.98
CA LYS A 300 -8.27 -4.44 23.54
C LYS A 300 -9.45 -4.88 24.40
N HIS A 301 -10.15 -3.92 24.96
CA HIS A 301 -11.40 -4.13 25.69
C HIS A 301 -12.52 -3.55 24.85
N VAL A 302 -13.48 -4.39 24.45
CA VAL A 302 -14.64 -4.03 23.62
C VAL A 302 -15.88 -4.05 24.47
N CYS A 303 -16.60 -2.93 24.54
CA CYS A 303 -17.89 -2.84 25.18
C CYS A 303 -18.94 -2.54 24.11
N GLY A 304 -19.65 -3.56 23.66
CA GLY A 304 -20.70 -3.45 22.64
C GLY A 304 -22.11 -3.53 23.22
N TYR A 305 -23.09 -3.03 22.46
CA TYR A 305 -24.51 -3.08 22.83
C TYR A 305 -25.30 -3.85 21.77
N GLU A 306 -25.47 -5.15 22.01
CA GLU A 306 -26.13 -6.04 21.06
C GLU A 306 -27.46 -6.54 21.60
N GLN A 307 -28.54 -6.43 20.81
CA GLN A 307 -29.90 -6.90 21.17
C GLN A 307 -30.39 -6.41 22.55
N LYS A 308 -30.00 -5.19 22.98
CA LYS A 308 -30.29 -4.59 24.29
C LYS A 308 -29.51 -5.21 25.47
N LEU A 309 -28.45 -5.95 25.21
CA LEU A 309 -27.55 -6.47 26.21
C LEU A 309 -26.17 -5.86 26.02
N THR A 310 -25.54 -5.44 27.09
CA THR A 310 -24.13 -5.05 27.08
C THR A 310 -23.29 -6.32 26.97
N ARG A 311 -22.44 -6.40 25.95
CA ARG A 311 -21.48 -7.46 25.79
C ARG A 311 -20.07 -6.88 25.99
N ILE A 312 -19.25 -7.61 26.68
CA ILE A 312 -17.87 -7.24 26.98
C ILE A 312 -16.96 -8.34 26.45
N TYR A 313 -15.97 -7.95 25.67
CA TYR A 313 -14.95 -8.83 25.16
C TYR A 313 -13.58 -8.25 25.44
N ASP A 314 -12.67 -9.09 25.88
CA ASP A 314 -11.27 -8.76 26.11
C ASP A 314 -10.41 -9.55 25.13
N TYR A 315 -9.51 -8.87 24.44
CA TYR A 315 -8.55 -9.48 23.54
C TYR A 315 -7.13 -9.24 24.02
N GLY A 316 -6.27 -10.21 23.77
CA GLY A 316 -4.84 -10.15 24.05
C GLY A 316 -4.03 -10.40 22.78
N TYR A 317 -2.95 -9.64 22.61
CA TYR A 317 -2.09 -9.67 21.42
C TYR A 317 -0.67 -10.03 21.84
N THR A 318 -0.04 -10.96 21.10
CA THR A 318 1.32 -11.43 21.37
C THR A 318 2.20 -11.16 20.16
N TYR A 319 3.39 -10.64 20.40
CA TYR A 319 4.37 -10.29 19.37
C TYR A 319 5.64 -11.13 19.49
N ASP A 320 6.32 -11.38 18.37
CA ASP A 320 7.70 -11.87 18.37
C ASP A 320 8.67 -10.73 18.75
N LYS A 321 9.96 -11.05 18.93
CA LYS A 321 10.95 -10.03 19.29
C LYS A 321 11.33 -9.10 18.14
N ARG A 322 10.96 -9.44 16.89
CA ARG A 322 11.09 -8.57 15.72
C ARG A 322 9.96 -7.56 15.63
N GLY A 323 8.93 -7.69 16.50
CA GLY A 323 7.79 -6.80 16.59
C GLY A 323 6.59 -7.20 15.72
N ASN A 324 6.54 -8.43 15.22
CA ASN A 324 5.42 -8.92 14.44
C ASN A 324 4.34 -9.51 15.34
N LEU A 325 3.07 -9.24 15.07
CA LEU A 325 1.93 -9.88 15.71
C LEU A 325 1.92 -11.36 15.34
N VAL A 326 2.02 -12.25 16.32
CA VAL A 326 2.01 -13.71 16.10
C VAL A 326 0.74 -14.39 16.57
N LYS A 327 -0.01 -13.76 17.48
CA LYS A 327 -1.22 -14.34 18.03
C LYS A 327 -2.20 -13.29 18.53
N GLU A 328 -3.47 -13.54 18.27
CA GLU A 328 -4.61 -12.85 18.86
C GLU A 328 -5.50 -13.84 19.58
N GLU A 329 -5.91 -13.50 20.81
CA GLU A 329 -6.74 -14.32 21.67
C GLU A 329 -7.90 -13.51 22.26
N GLU A 330 -9.10 -14.10 22.26
CA GLU A 330 -10.23 -13.64 23.07
C GLU A 330 -10.06 -14.20 24.50
N ILE A 331 -10.03 -13.31 25.48
CA ILE A 331 -9.84 -13.62 26.90
C ILE A 331 -11.23 -13.88 27.53
N CYS A 332 -11.55 -15.12 27.80
CA CYS A 332 -12.85 -15.49 28.35
C CYS A 332 -12.88 -15.39 29.89
N SER A 333 -13.99 -14.87 30.44
CA SER A 333 -14.17 -14.80 31.90
C SER A 333 -14.06 -16.18 32.55
N PRO A 334 -13.38 -16.33 33.69
CA PRO A 334 -13.19 -17.62 34.37
C PRO A 334 -14.48 -18.26 34.93
N THR A 335 -15.63 -17.61 34.81
CA THR A 335 -16.94 -18.14 35.23
C THR A 335 -17.57 -19.09 34.22
N THR A 336 -17.02 -19.19 33.01
CA THR A 336 -17.48 -20.13 31.98
C THR A 336 -16.78 -21.49 32.15
N THR A 337 -17.51 -22.58 31.97
CA THR A 337 -16.96 -23.97 32.00
C THR A 337 -16.12 -24.28 30.75
N GLY A 338 -15.89 -23.28 29.87
CA GLY A 338 -15.11 -23.36 28.63
C GLY A 338 -13.62 -23.09 28.83
N PRO A 339 -12.83 -23.12 27.74
CA PRO A 339 -11.43 -22.73 27.77
C PRO A 339 -11.28 -21.28 28.22
N LYS A 340 -10.19 -20.98 28.95
CA LYS A 340 -9.93 -19.61 29.46
C LYS A 340 -9.72 -18.57 28.34
N ASN A 341 -9.10 -18.99 27.24
CA ASN A 341 -8.82 -18.15 26.10
C ASN A 341 -9.16 -18.91 24.81
N ILE A 342 -9.63 -18.18 23.82
CA ILE A 342 -9.90 -18.69 22.49
C ILE A 342 -8.97 -18.01 21.51
N THR A 343 -8.17 -18.77 20.78
CA THR A 343 -7.33 -18.20 19.72
C THR A 343 -8.23 -17.68 18.58
N VAL A 344 -8.13 -16.38 18.30
CA VAL A 344 -8.85 -15.70 17.22
C VAL A 344 -8.06 -15.84 15.93
N ALA A 345 -6.75 -15.54 15.98
CA ALA A 345 -5.86 -15.70 14.84
C ALA A 345 -4.43 -16.05 15.28
N THR A 346 -3.69 -16.68 14.36
CA THR A 346 -2.24 -16.89 14.51
C THR A 346 -1.54 -16.55 13.21
N TYR A 347 -0.34 -15.97 13.34
CA TYR A 347 0.46 -15.50 12.21
C TYR A 347 1.87 -16.05 12.29
N LEU A 348 2.42 -16.48 11.15
CA LEU A 348 3.76 -17.02 11.03
C LEU A 348 4.60 -16.14 10.10
N TYR A 349 5.74 -15.73 10.60
CA TYR A 349 6.74 -14.97 9.85
C TYR A 349 7.98 -15.81 9.58
N ASP A 350 8.52 -15.70 8.38
CA ASP A 350 9.69 -16.46 7.96
C ASP A 350 11.03 -15.73 8.30
N GLU A 351 12.12 -16.30 7.83
CA GLU A 351 13.47 -15.76 8.03
C GLU A 351 13.68 -14.42 7.31
N THR A 352 12.84 -14.08 6.34
CA THR A 352 12.89 -12.79 5.64
C THR A 352 12.06 -11.71 6.35
N ASN A 353 11.47 -12.05 7.50
CA ASN A 353 10.56 -11.21 8.28
C ASN A 353 9.28 -10.83 7.53
N ARG A 354 8.70 -11.77 6.77
CA ARG A 354 7.42 -11.60 6.08
C ARG A 354 6.40 -12.57 6.63
N MET A 355 5.15 -12.13 6.75
CA MET A 355 4.05 -13.03 7.08
C MET A 355 3.86 -14.03 5.93
N VAL A 356 4.10 -15.30 6.19
CA VAL A 356 3.95 -16.38 5.20
C VAL A 356 2.70 -17.21 5.44
N ARG A 357 2.05 -17.06 6.60
CA ARG A 357 0.83 -17.78 6.92
C ARG A 357 0.02 -17.04 7.99
N GLY A 358 -1.28 -16.95 7.79
CA GLY A 358 -2.25 -16.60 8.81
C GLY A 358 -3.30 -17.71 8.95
N THR A 359 -3.84 -17.89 10.15
CA THR A 359 -4.89 -18.87 10.44
C THR A 359 -5.94 -18.22 11.32
N ASN A 360 -7.20 -18.23 10.91
CA ASN A 360 -8.31 -17.63 11.65
C ASN A 360 -8.91 -18.58 12.70
N LYS A 361 -9.88 -18.09 13.46
CA LYS A 361 -10.59 -18.84 14.52
C LYS A 361 -11.26 -20.12 14.02
N ALA A 362 -11.73 -20.16 12.78
CA ALA A 362 -12.30 -21.34 12.15
C ALA A 362 -11.23 -22.37 11.77
N GLY A 363 -9.95 -21.98 11.79
CA GLY A 363 -8.80 -22.77 11.35
C GLY A 363 -8.68 -22.81 9.83
N GLU A 364 -9.23 -21.81 9.13
CA GLU A 364 -8.95 -21.53 7.74
C GLU A 364 -7.61 -20.82 7.62
N VAL A 365 -6.96 -20.93 6.47
CA VAL A 365 -5.57 -20.49 6.30
C VAL A 365 -5.42 -19.68 5.06
N SER A 366 -4.73 -18.53 5.19
CA SER A 366 -4.07 -17.83 4.10
C SER A 366 -2.56 -18.04 4.19
N ALA A 367 -1.96 -18.56 3.12
CA ALA A 367 -0.52 -18.73 3.02
C ALA A 367 0.01 -17.96 1.80
N TYR A 368 1.20 -17.34 1.96
CA TYR A 368 1.76 -16.44 0.98
C TYR A 368 3.15 -16.89 0.54
N THR A 369 3.42 -16.81 -0.75
CA THR A 369 4.73 -17.05 -1.34
C THR A 369 5.35 -15.72 -1.79
N PHE A 370 6.52 -15.42 -1.26
CA PHE A 370 7.31 -14.25 -1.65
C PHE A 370 8.60 -14.69 -2.36
N ASN A 371 9.02 -13.92 -3.35
CA ASN A 371 10.31 -14.12 -4.01
C ASN A 371 11.45 -13.39 -3.29
N GLY A 372 12.68 -13.51 -3.81
CA GLY A 372 13.88 -12.89 -3.22
C GLY A 372 13.91 -11.36 -3.20
N LEU A 373 13.03 -10.68 -3.96
CA LEU A 373 12.79 -9.23 -3.87
C LEU A 373 11.71 -8.88 -2.84
N GLY A 374 11.12 -9.89 -2.20
CA GLY A 374 10.05 -9.72 -1.23
C GLY A 374 8.71 -9.33 -1.87
N VAL A 375 8.51 -9.66 -3.12
CA VAL A 375 7.25 -9.49 -3.84
C VAL A 375 6.41 -10.74 -3.67
N ARG A 376 5.12 -10.59 -3.35
CA ARG A 376 4.18 -11.71 -3.27
C ARG A 376 3.92 -12.26 -4.68
N VAL A 377 4.27 -13.51 -4.91
CA VAL A 377 4.14 -14.20 -6.20
C VAL A 377 3.11 -15.32 -6.18
N GLY A 378 2.49 -15.60 -5.03
CA GLY A 378 1.42 -16.58 -4.92
C GLY A 378 0.72 -16.56 -3.57
N THR A 379 -0.50 -17.14 -3.55
CA THR A 379 -1.27 -17.42 -2.33
C THR A 379 -1.83 -18.84 -2.37
N GLU A 380 -2.04 -19.40 -1.19
CA GLU A 380 -2.78 -20.65 -1.00
C GLU A 380 -3.81 -20.44 0.11
N LEU A 381 -5.10 -20.54 -0.22
CA LEU A 381 -6.19 -20.48 0.74
C LEU A 381 -6.64 -21.92 1.05
N ILE A 382 -6.84 -22.22 2.34
CA ILE A 382 -7.38 -23.50 2.82
C ILE A 382 -8.66 -23.18 3.58
N LEU A 383 -9.81 -23.43 2.95
CA LEU A 383 -11.13 -23.11 3.45
C LEU A 383 -11.80 -24.37 3.99
N LYS A 384 -12.53 -24.29 5.10
CA LYS A 384 -13.10 -25.47 5.78
C LYS A 384 -14.50 -25.86 5.31
N ASP A 385 -15.29 -24.95 4.78
CA ASP A 385 -16.65 -25.24 4.29
C ASP A 385 -17.20 -24.16 3.35
N ASN A 386 -18.13 -24.57 2.47
CA ASN A 386 -18.81 -23.73 1.47
C ASN A 386 -19.86 -22.75 2.06
N THR A 387 -20.02 -22.70 3.37
CA THR A 387 -20.95 -21.79 4.04
C THR A 387 -20.18 -20.70 4.79
N HIS A 388 -19.79 -19.63 4.10
CA HIS A 388 -19.39 -18.39 4.76
C HIS A 388 -20.61 -17.73 5.41
N GLY A 389 -21.07 -18.33 6.51
CA GLY A 389 -21.97 -17.68 7.45
C GLY A 389 -21.09 -17.15 8.59
N TYR A 390 -21.00 -15.83 8.73
CA TYR A 390 -20.51 -15.20 9.94
C TYR A 390 -21.28 -15.79 11.13
N THR A 391 -20.68 -16.75 11.82
CA THR A 391 -21.17 -17.20 13.12
C THR A 391 -20.33 -16.48 14.17
N ASP A 392 -20.95 -15.51 14.77
CA ASP A 392 -20.46 -14.74 15.89
C ASP A 392 -20.34 -15.63 17.14
N PHE A 393 -19.24 -16.39 17.27
CA PHE A 393 -19.00 -17.29 18.40
C PHE A 393 -17.99 -16.68 19.38
N HIS A 394 -18.48 -15.72 20.17
CA HIS A 394 -17.73 -15.24 21.33
C HIS A 394 -17.78 -16.26 22.47
N CYS A 395 -16.62 -16.59 23.03
CA CYS A 395 -16.47 -17.47 24.22
C CYS A 395 -17.31 -18.77 24.22
N GLN A 396 -17.69 -19.29 23.05
CA GLN A 396 -18.35 -20.58 22.89
C GLN A 396 -17.41 -21.56 22.17
N THR A 397 -17.33 -22.79 22.67
CA THR A 397 -16.63 -23.84 21.95
C THR A 397 -17.35 -24.09 20.62
N PRO A 398 -16.65 -24.14 19.48
CA PRO A 398 -17.26 -24.52 18.22
C PRO A 398 -17.97 -25.88 18.39
N SER A 399 -19.23 -25.98 18.03
CA SER A 399 -19.91 -27.28 17.92
C SER A 399 -19.18 -28.09 16.83
N VAL A 400 -18.57 -29.19 17.20
CA VAL A 400 -17.91 -30.08 16.24
C VAL A 400 -19.03 -30.73 15.41
N GLU A 401 -19.30 -30.20 14.24
CA GLU A 401 -20.07 -30.89 13.23
C GLU A 401 -19.23 -32.04 12.65
N THR A 402 -19.73 -33.24 12.82
CA THR A 402 -19.08 -34.50 12.41
C THR A 402 -19.34 -34.81 10.94
N GLY A 403 -19.09 -33.89 10.06
CA GLY A 403 -18.99 -34.11 8.62
C GLY A 403 -17.55 -33.80 8.17
N ILE A 404 -16.76 -34.84 7.87
CA ILE A 404 -15.41 -34.65 7.29
C ILE A 404 -15.61 -34.29 5.81
N GLU A 405 -15.95 -33.06 5.53
CA GLU A 405 -15.78 -32.51 4.19
C GLU A 405 -14.30 -32.15 3.99
N LYS A 406 -13.80 -32.49 2.81
CA LYS A 406 -12.40 -32.24 2.45
C LYS A 406 -12.22 -30.74 2.30
N PRO A 407 -11.24 -30.10 2.98
CA PRO A 407 -11.04 -28.67 2.85
C PRO A 407 -10.82 -28.28 1.39
N GLU A 408 -11.42 -27.17 0.98
CA GLU A 408 -11.16 -26.56 -0.33
C GLU A 408 -9.80 -25.88 -0.29
N VAL A 409 -8.94 -26.14 -1.26
CA VAL A 409 -7.63 -25.51 -1.39
C VAL A 409 -7.60 -24.73 -2.69
N VAL A 410 -7.47 -23.41 -2.58
CA VAL A 410 -7.35 -22.50 -3.73
C VAL A 410 -5.92 -21.99 -3.80
N LYS A 411 -5.21 -22.30 -4.89
CA LYS A 411 -3.84 -21.78 -5.14
C LYS A 411 -3.89 -20.78 -6.27
N THR A 412 -3.28 -19.64 -6.04
CA THR A 412 -3.21 -18.55 -7.00
C THR A 412 -1.75 -18.13 -7.21
N ASP A 413 -1.33 -18.06 -8.45
CA ASP A 413 -0.03 -17.55 -8.86
C ASP A 413 -0.17 -16.14 -9.44
N TYR A 414 0.82 -15.28 -9.18
CA TYR A 414 0.81 -13.88 -9.57
C TYR A 414 1.91 -13.55 -10.56
N VAL A 415 1.54 -12.87 -11.64
CA VAL A 415 2.45 -12.19 -12.56
C VAL A 415 2.45 -10.70 -12.21
N ILE A 416 3.62 -10.17 -11.89
CA ILE A 416 3.79 -8.82 -11.33
C ILE A 416 4.40 -7.88 -12.36
N ASP A 417 4.04 -6.61 -12.31
CA ASP A 417 4.70 -5.54 -13.04
C ASP A 417 6.00 -5.10 -12.32
N TYR A 418 7.13 -5.61 -12.78
CA TYR A 418 8.43 -5.30 -12.20
C TYR A 418 8.94 -3.90 -12.53
N THR A 419 8.27 -3.14 -13.39
CA THR A 419 8.59 -1.73 -13.61
C THR A 419 8.10 -0.81 -12.49
N ARG A 420 7.28 -1.35 -11.56
CA ARG A 420 6.57 -0.59 -10.53
C ARG A 420 6.74 -1.14 -9.12
N LEU A 421 7.79 -1.91 -8.84
CA LEU A 421 7.98 -2.58 -7.54
C LEU A 421 8.03 -1.60 -6.36
N ASP A 422 8.62 -0.43 -6.57
CA ASP A 422 8.79 0.59 -5.54
C ASP A 422 7.59 1.57 -5.42
N ILE A 423 6.57 1.38 -6.25
CA ILE A 423 5.43 2.30 -6.31
C ILE A 423 4.16 1.63 -5.77
N ASP A 424 3.64 0.64 -6.49
CA ASP A 424 2.34 0.03 -6.18
C ASP A 424 2.30 -1.49 -6.42
N GLN A 425 3.39 -2.10 -6.89
CA GLN A 425 3.56 -3.55 -7.13
C GLN A 425 2.33 -4.16 -7.85
N ARG A 426 1.97 -3.62 -9.01
CA ARG A 426 0.78 -4.04 -9.76
C ARG A 426 0.82 -5.51 -10.12
N VAL A 427 -0.29 -6.20 -9.85
CA VAL A 427 -0.54 -7.55 -10.35
C VAL A 427 -1.06 -7.44 -11.77
N LEU A 428 -0.37 -8.01 -12.75
CA LEU A 428 -0.79 -8.02 -14.15
C LEU A 428 -1.72 -9.19 -14.46
N MET A 429 -1.47 -10.33 -13.79
CA MET A 429 -2.26 -11.54 -13.98
C MET A 429 -2.27 -12.36 -12.69
N LYS A 430 -3.39 -12.99 -12.39
CA LYS A 430 -3.52 -14.09 -11.41
C LYS A 430 -3.93 -15.36 -12.16
N SER A 431 -3.34 -16.50 -11.81
CA SER A 431 -3.75 -17.80 -12.33
C SER A 431 -4.13 -18.71 -11.18
N GLU A 432 -5.36 -19.23 -11.18
CA GLU A 432 -5.83 -20.18 -10.19
C GLU A 432 -5.65 -21.62 -10.68
N GLN A 433 -5.38 -22.53 -9.75
CA GLN A 433 -5.14 -23.94 -10.06
C GLN A 433 -6.36 -24.62 -10.71
N ASP A 434 -7.56 -24.10 -10.51
CA ASP A 434 -8.81 -24.60 -11.09
C ASP A 434 -9.07 -24.13 -12.53
N GLY A 435 -8.10 -23.45 -13.16
CA GLY A 435 -8.10 -23.10 -14.58
C GLY A 435 -8.66 -21.72 -14.90
N TYR A 436 -8.83 -20.83 -13.91
CA TYR A 436 -9.19 -19.45 -14.14
C TYR A 436 -7.95 -18.54 -14.13
N ASP A 437 -7.89 -17.67 -15.14
CA ASP A 437 -6.88 -16.62 -15.26
C ASP A 437 -7.57 -15.25 -15.17
N PHE A 438 -7.02 -14.34 -14.37
CA PHE A 438 -7.50 -12.97 -14.20
C PHE A 438 -6.46 -12.02 -14.77
N PHE A 439 -6.85 -11.19 -15.71
CA PHE A 439 -6.01 -10.17 -16.33
C PHE A 439 -6.43 -8.79 -15.83
N TYR A 440 -5.45 -7.96 -15.47
CA TYR A 440 -5.67 -6.64 -14.92
C TYR A 440 -5.19 -5.57 -15.89
N THR A 441 -6.07 -4.64 -16.22
CA THR A 441 -5.73 -3.44 -17.00
C THR A 441 -5.61 -2.26 -16.05
N TYR A 442 -4.53 -1.50 -16.19
CA TYR A 442 -4.26 -0.30 -15.42
C TYR A 442 -4.13 0.93 -16.31
N GLY A 443 -4.66 2.03 -15.84
CA GLY A 443 -4.37 3.38 -16.29
C GLY A 443 -3.65 4.13 -15.17
N LEU A 444 -4.23 5.23 -14.74
CA LEU A 444 -3.80 5.88 -13.51
C LEU A 444 -4.06 4.95 -12.30
N ASP A 445 -5.22 4.30 -12.27
CA ASP A 445 -5.58 3.24 -11.32
C ASP A 445 -5.93 1.93 -12.01
N LYS A 446 -6.41 0.92 -11.25
CA LYS A 446 -6.97 -0.32 -11.78
C LYS A 446 -8.27 0.02 -12.53
N LEU A 447 -8.35 -0.35 -13.81
CA LEU A 447 -9.47 -0.04 -14.68
C LEU A 447 -10.39 -1.24 -14.92
N GLN A 448 -9.81 -2.45 -14.95
CA GLN A 448 -10.54 -3.64 -15.39
C GLN A 448 -9.93 -4.91 -14.79
N VAL A 449 -10.81 -5.88 -14.57
CA VAL A 449 -10.47 -7.28 -14.34
C VAL A 449 -11.19 -8.11 -15.38
N MET A 450 -10.43 -8.81 -16.23
CA MET A 450 -10.96 -9.75 -17.21
C MET A 450 -10.68 -11.18 -16.72
N THR A 451 -11.71 -12.00 -16.61
CA THR A 451 -11.60 -13.41 -16.20
C THR A 451 -11.69 -14.31 -17.40
N ILE A 452 -10.69 -15.16 -17.60
CA ILE A 452 -10.66 -16.20 -18.62
C ILE A 452 -10.78 -17.55 -17.94
N GLY A 453 -11.71 -18.36 -18.40
CA GLY A 453 -11.95 -19.70 -17.86
C GLY A 453 -12.10 -20.73 -18.96
N GLU A 454 -12.17 -22.01 -18.57
CA GLU A 454 -12.50 -23.08 -19.50
C GLU A 454 -13.97 -23.01 -19.91
N GLY A 455 -14.22 -23.20 -21.18
CA GLY A 455 -15.54 -23.28 -21.75
C GLY A 455 -15.54 -24.24 -22.91
N SER A 456 -16.69 -24.59 -23.46
CA SER A 456 -16.78 -25.39 -24.67
C SER A 456 -17.11 -24.51 -25.87
N ASN A 457 -16.46 -24.78 -27.01
CA ASN A 457 -16.89 -24.21 -28.27
C ASN A 457 -18.18 -24.92 -28.77
N TRP A 458 -18.75 -24.45 -29.88
CA TRP A 458 -19.95 -25.02 -30.49
C TRP A 458 -19.83 -26.54 -30.84
N TRP A 459 -18.58 -27.02 -30.93
CA TRP A 459 -18.26 -28.44 -31.23
C TRP A 459 -17.95 -29.26 -30.00
N GLY A 460 -18.16 -28.72 -28.79
CA GLY A 460 -17.89 -29.41 -27.52
C GLY A 460 -16.40 -29.53 -27.16
N GLN A 461 -15.51 -28.84 -27.87
CA GLN A 461 -14.08 -28.83 -27.53
C GLN A 461 -13.84 -27.82 -26.40
N SER A 462 -13.02 -28.17 -25.39
CA SER A 462 -12.59 -27.25 -24.35
C SER A 462 -11.76 -26.12 -24.95
N ILE A 463 -12.17 -24.88 -24.67
CA ILE A 463 -11.47 -23.68 -25.09
C ILE A 463 -11.42 -22.70 -23.92
N LYS A 464 -10.30 -21.95 -23.80
CA LYS A 464 -10.25 -20.78 -22.91
C LYS A 464 -11.03 -19.64 -23.54
N LYS A 465 -11.90 -19.00 -22.78
CA LYS A 465 -12.70 -17.85 -23.23
C LYS A 465 -12.90 -16.84 -22.09
N CYS A 466 -13.12 -15.59 -22.44
CA CYS A 466 -13.57 -14.60 -21.48
C CYS A 466 -14.93 -15.02 -20.89
N VAL A 467 -14.99 -15.23 -19.60
CA VAL A 467 -16.20 -15.60 -18.86
C VAL A 467 -16.78 -14.44 -18.09
N ASN A 468 -15.96 -13.45 -17.76
CA ASN A 468 -16.38 -12.23 -17.10
C ASN A 468 -15.47 -11.06 -17.43
N MET A 469 -16.03 -9.85 -17.44
CA MET A 469 -15.33 -8.58 -17.57
C MET A 469 -15.92 -7.59 -16.58
N ALA A 470 -15.12 -7.12 -15.63
CA ALA A 470 -15.53 -6.17 -14.62
C ALA A 470 -14.72 -4.88 -14.76
N TYR A 471 -15.40 -3.76 -14.93
CA TYR A 471 -14.82 -2.42 -14.89
C TYR A 471 -14.84 -1.91 -13.48
N VAL A 472 -13.71 -1.37 -13.04
CA VAL A 472 -13.45 -1.00 -11.65
C VAL A 472 -13.70 0.50 -11.46
N HIS A 473 -14.48 0.86 -10.46
CA HIS A 473 -14.77 2.24 -10.07
C HIS A 473 -14.30 2.46 -8.65
N THR A 474 -13.46 3.47 -8.45
CA THR A 474 -12.83 3.75 -7.15
C THR A 474 -13.34 5.03 -6.51
N ASP A 475 -13.11 5.15 -5.19
CA ASP A 475 -13.19 6.42 -4.47
C ASP A 475 -11.89 7.22 -4.62
N ARG A 476 -11.77 8.35 -3.92
CA ARG A 476 -10.58 9.21 -3.97
C ARG A 476 -9.34 8.59 -3.30
N LEU A 477 -9.49 7.56 -2.48
CA LEU A 477 -8.39 6.80 -1.86
C LEU A 477 -7.91 5.64 -2.74
N GLY A 478 -8.59 5.37 -3.87
CA GLY A 478 -8.33 4.20 -4.71
C GLY A 478 -9.00 2.93 -4.20
N SER A 479 -9.96 3.03 -3.25
CA SER A 479 -10.75 1.90 -2.79
C SER A 479 -11.80 1.54 -3.84
N VAL A 480 -11.99 0.25 -4.13
CA VAL A 480 -13.01 -0.21 -5.08
C VAL A 480 -14.39 -0.06 -4.45
N VAL A 481 -15.23 0.78 -5.04
CA VAL A 481 -16.59 1.05 -4.55
C VAL A 481 -17.68 0.43 -5.41
N ASN A 482 -17.43 0.27 -6.72
CA ASN A 482 -18.32 -0.44 -7.63
C ASN A 482 -17.53 -1.26 -8.64
N LEU A 483 -18.13 -2.36 -9.09
CA LEU A 483 -17.77 -3.06 -10.30
C LEU A 483 -18.94 -2.98 -11.28
N SER A 484 -18.66 -2.77 -12.57
CA SER A 484 -19.70 -2.80 -13.63
C SER A 484 -19.32 -3.78 -14.73
N ASP A 485 -20.36 -4.35 -15.38
CA ASP A 485 -20.18 -5.27 -16.49
C ASP A 485 -19.94 -4.53 -17.83
N GLN A 486 -19.77 -5.30 -18.91
CA GLN A 486 -19.58 -4.79 -20.26
C GLN A 486 -20.77 -3.95 -20.80
N TYR A 487 -21.93 -4.02 -20.15
CA TYR A 487 -23.11 -3.24 -20.50
C TYR A 487 -23.29 -1.99 -19.62
N GLY A 488 -22.40 -1.77 -18.65
CA GLY A 488 -22.46 -0.68 -17.68
C GLY A 488 -23.35 -0.95 -16.47
N ARG A 489 -23.83 -2.19 -16.28
CA ARG A 489 -24.64 -2.53 -15.08
C ARG A 489 -23.69 -2.74 -13.90
N VAL A 490 -24.04 -2.18 -12.75
CA VAL A 490 -23.30 -2.44 -11.51
C VAL A 490 -23.52 -3.89 -11.09
N THR A 491 -22.44 -4.63 -10.93
CA THR A 491 -22.45 -6.07 -10.57
C THR A 491 -22.03 -6.30 -9.14
N ALA A 492 -21.22 -5.42 -8.56
CA ALA A 492 -20.83 -5.49 -7.15
C ALA A 492 -20.62 -4.09 -6.57
N ARG A 493 -20.74 -3.98 -5.26
CA ARG A 493 -20.53 -2.75 -4.48
C ARG A 493 -19.82 -3.04 -3.18
N ALA A 494 -18.96 -2.11 -2.77
CA ALA A 494 -18.35 -2.10 -1.45
C ALA A 494 -18.52 -0.73 -0.78
N ASP A 495 -18.71 -0.71 0.53
CA ASP A 495 -18.75 0.48 1.38
C ASP A 495 -17.86 0.21 2.60
N TYR A 496 -17.08 1.20 3.00
CA TYR A 496 -16.06 1.06 4.03
C TYR A 496 -16.34 1.97 5.23
N THR A 497 -15.80 1.61 6.39
CA THR A 497 -15.69 2.52 7.52
C THR A 497 -14.60 3.56 7.25
N ASP A 498 -14.43 4.53 8.16
CA ASP A 498 -13.37 5.55 8.06
C ASP A 498 -11.97 4.95 8.01
N TRP A 499 -11.80 3.74 8.52
CA TRP A 499 -10.54 2.99 8.61
C TRP A 499 -10.45 1.81 7.64
N GLY A 500 -11.44 1.63 6.78
CA GLY A 500 -11.39 0.62 5.72
C GLY A 500 -12.06 -0.71 6.04
N GLU A 501 -12.63 -0.91 7.25
CA GLU A 501 -13.43 -2.11 7.47
C GLU A 501 -14.56 -2.18 6.44
N VAL A 502 -14.77 -3.35 5.83
CA VAL A 502 -15.83 -3.55 4.85
C VAL A 502 -17.19 -3.51 5.54
N ARG A 503 -17.86 -2.37 5.47
CA ARG A 503 -19.16 -2.14 6.11
C ARG A 503 -20.29 -2.85 5.39
N ARG A 504 -20.24 -2.90 4.09
CA ARG A 504 -21.22 -3.57 3.23
C ARG A 504 -20.56 -4.01 1.93
N TYR A 505 -20.78 -5.25 1.59
CA TYR A 505 -20.53 -5.80 0.26
C TYR A 505 -21.83 -6.35 -0.30
N THR A 506 -22.15 -6.02 -1.54
CA THR A 506 -23.32 -6.55 -2.23
C THR A 506 -22.89 -7.04 -3.60
N ASP A 507 -23.05 -8.32 -3.84
CA ASP A 507 -22.99 -8.93 -5.16
C ASP A 507 -24.41 -8.93 -5.74
N ILE A 508 -24.58 -8.31 -6.90
CA ILE A 508 -25.88 -8.13 -7.57
C ILE A 508 -26.09 -9.20 -8.64
N THR A 509 -25.11 -10.03 -8.92
CA THR A 509 -25.19 -11.06 -9.96
C THR A 509 -25.87 -12.31 -9.46
N VAL A 510 -26.89 -12.75 -10.20
CA VAL A 510 -27.88 -13.78 -9.80
C VAL A 510 -27.41 -15.22 -10.03
N ASP A 511 -26.27 -15.45 -10.67
CA ASP A 511 -25.76 -16.79 -10.96
C ASP A 511 -24.41 -17.06 -10.27
N GLY A 512 -24.41 -18.04 -9.40
CA GLY A 512 -23.37 -18.58 -8.51
C GLY A 512 -21.90 -18.67 -8.96
N GLY A 513 -21.47 -17.84 -9.93
CA GLY A 513 -20.10 -17.79 -10.43
C GLY A 513 -19.21 -16.74 -9.77
N PHE A 514 -19.74 -15.87 -8.89
CA PHE A 514 -19.08 -14.63 -8.46
C PHE A 514 -18.41 -14.63 -7.08
N ARG A 515 -18.30 -15.76 -6.39
CA ARG A 515 -17.43 -15.89 -5.21
C ARG A 515 -15.98 -15.41 -5.45
N ARG A 516 -15.59 -15.26 -6.70
CA ARG A 516 -14.22 -14.95 -7.15
C ARG A 516 -13.89 -13.48 -7.32
N LEU A 517 -14.86 -12.57 -7.19
CA LEU A 517 -14.59 -11.11 -7.22
C LEU A 517 -14.38 -10.50 -5.82
N LEU A 518 -14.60 -11.25 -4.72
CA LEU A 518 -14.22 -10.81 -3.37
C LEU A 518 -12.73 -10.40 -3.27
N PRO A 519 -11.78 -11.15 -3.89
CA PRO A 519 -10.38 -10.72 -3.91
C PRO A 519 -10.12 -9.44 -4.69
N GLU A 520 -11.12 -8.90 -5.39
CA GLU A 520 -11.02 -7.62 -6.11
C GLU A 520 -11.49 -6.43 -5.27
N ILE A 521 -12.04 -6.66 -4.08
CA ILE A 521 -12.24 -5.61 -3.08
C ILE A 521 -10.87 -5.10 -2.67
N THR A 522 -10.68 -3.80 -2.82
CA THR A 522 -9.48 -3.13 -2.34
C THR A 522 -9.88 -1.89 -1.55
N TYR A 523 -9.23 -1.68 -0.41
CA TYR A 523 -9.28 -0.43 0.32
C TYR A 523 -7.95 0.29 0.15
N ALA A 524 -7.96 1.55 -0.25
CA ALA A 524 -6.75 2.35 -0.45
C ALA A 524 -5.68 1.62 -1.31
N THR A 525 -6.12 0.90 -2.34
CA THR A 525 -5.32 0.04 -3.24
C THR A 525 -4.79 -1.27 -2.64
N HIS A 526 -5.08 -1.57 -1.37
CA HIS A 526 -4.69 -2.81 -0.70
C HIS A 526 -5.65 -3.94 -1.03
N GLU A 527 -5.12 -5.13 -1.30
CA GLU A 527 -5.93 -6.31 -1.57
C GLU A 527 -6.49 -6.89 -0.28
N TYR A 528 -7.78 -7.21 -0.28
CA TYR A 528 -8.47 -7.81 0.86
C TYR A 528 -8.16 -9.30 0.97
N ASP A 529 -7.86 -9.77 2.17
CA ASP A 529 -7.76 -11.18 2.55
C ASP A 529 -8.99 -11.56 3.40
N ASP A 530 -9.89 -12.33 2.84
CA ASP A 530 -11.18 -12.68 3.45
C ASP A 530 -11.05 -13.73 4.58
N VAL A 531 -9.99 -14.52 4.61
CA VAL A 531 -9.70 -15.45 5.70
C VAL A 531 -9.28 -14.71 6.96
N LEU A 532 -8.42 -13.70 6.80
CA LEU A 532 -7.87 -12.94 7.92
C LEU A 532 -8.67 -11.67 8.23
N ASN A 533 -9.60 -11.26 7.34
CA ASN A 533 -10.30 -9.99 7.43
C ASN A 533 -9.34 -8.79 7.48
N GLN A 534 -8.29 -8.84 6.71
CA GLN A 534 -7.21 -7.84 6.67
C GLN A 534 -6.88 -7.43 5.24
N PHE A 535 -6.09 -6.37 5.10
CA PHE A 535 -5.65 -5.88 3.81
C PHE A 535 -4.14 -6.06 3.60
N TYR A 536 -3.76 -6.61 2.46
CA TYR A 536 -2.37 -6.74 2.07
C TYR A 536 -1.83 -5.43 1.48
N ALA A 537 -1.10 -4.67 2.27
CA ALA A 537 -0.44 -3.42 1.89
C ALA A 537 1.01 -3.64 1.41
N LYS A 538 1.26 -4.68 0.63
CA LYS A 538 2.55 -5.07 0.00
C LYS A 538 3.65 -5.45 1.00
N ALA A 539 4.11 -4.53 1.85
CA ALA A 539 5.13 -4.83 2.85
C ALA A 539 4.57 -5.46 4.14
N ARG A 540 3.33 -5.13 4.50
CA ARG A 540 2.68 -5.51 5.76
C ARG A 540 1.21 -5.87 5.53
N MET A 541 0.60 -6.55 6.51
CA MET A 541 -0.85 -6.68 6.60
C MET A 541 -1.40 -5.51 7.42
N TYR A 542 -2.49 -4.93 6.95
CA TYR A 542 -3.23 -3.86 7.62
C TYR A 542 -4.51 -4.43 8.20
N ASP A 543 -4.64 -4.33 9.50
CA ASP A 543 -5.84 -4.68 10.25
C ASP A 543 -6.72 -3.43 10.40
N ALA A 544 -7.79 -3.36 9.61
CA ALA A 544 -8.71 -2.22 9.61
C ALA A 544 -9.55 -2.16 10.89
N GLU A 545 -9.86 -3.30 11.52
CA GLU A 545 -10.57 -3.37 12.79
C GLU A 545 -9.75 -2.75 13.92
N ASN A 546 -8.47 -3.09 13.98
CA ASN A 546 -7.53 -2.57 14.98
C ASN A 546 -6.80 -1.28 14.52
N LYS A 547 -7.02 -0.82 13.28
CA LYS A 547 -6.54 0.45 12.70
C LYS A 547 -5.03 0.57 12.64
N ARG A 548 -4.34 -0.55 12.47
CA ARG A 548 -2.87 -0.60 12.47
C ARG A 548 -2.31 -1.75 11.64
N PHE A 549 -1.01 -1.67 11.40
CA PHE A 549 -0.28 -2.76 10.80
C PHE A 549 0.08 -3.85 11.82
N ASP A 550 0.09 -5.11 11.38
CA ASP A 550 0.45 -6.26 12.22
C ASP A 550 1.96 -6.38 12.47
N ALA A 551 2.77 -5.73 11.68
CA ALA A 551 4.23 -5.81 11.74
C ALA A 551 4.86 -4.43 11.79
N VAL A 552 6.09 -4.40 12.32
CA VAL A 552 6.96 -3.22 12.34
C VAL A 552 7.26 -2.74 10.91
N ASP A 553 7.28 -1.42 10.73
CA ASP A 553 7.65 -0.83 9.44
C ASP A 553 9.08 -1.26 9.05
N PRO A 554 9.28 -1.82 7.85
CA PRO A 554 10.62 -2.09 7.35
C PRO A 554 11.45 -0.81 7.13
N VAL A 555 10.79 0.35 7.02
CA VAL A 555 11.42 1.67 6.99
C VAL A 555 11.40 2.26 8.39
N LYS A 556 12.60 2.55 8.92
CA LYS A 556 12.69 3.25 10.21
C LYS A 556 12.26 4.69 10.05
N GLY A 557 11.48 5.19 10.99
CA GLY A 557 11.01 6.57 11.02
C GLY A 557 12.13 7.59 11.18
N PHE A 558 11.79 8.85 11.07
CA PHE A 558 12.72 9.98 11.09
C PHE A 558 12.60 10.74 12.41
N ILE A 559 13.73 11.05 13.06
CA ILE A 559 13.76 11.85 14.31
C ILE A 559 13.15 13.24 14.10
N ALA A 560 13.24 13.79 12.88
CA ALA A 560 12.66 15.08 12.53
C ALA A 560 11.13 15.04 12.45
N ASP A 561 10.55 13.87 12.32
CA ASP A 561 9.12 13.60 12.31
C ASP A 561 8.82 12.45 13.28
N PRO A 562 8.54 12.74 14.56
CA PRO A 562 8.36 11.72 15.59
C PRO A 562 7.19 10.76 15.36
N THR A 563 6.16 11.14 14.60
CA THR A 563 5.01 10.28 14.29
C THR A 563 5.43 9.06 13.48
N THR A 564 6.43 9.22 12.62
CA THR A 564 7.00 8.13 11.81
C THR A 564 7.80 7.12 12.64
N LEU A 565 8.13 7.42 13.90
CA LEU A 565 8.84 6.49 14.79
C LEU A 565 7.92 5.42 15.36
N VAL A 566 6.60 5.61 15.34
CA VAL A 566 5.62 4.62 15.82
C VAL A 566 5.34 3.63 14.70
N GLN A 567 6.00 2.48 14.77
CA GLN A 567 6.20 1.53 13.68
C GLN A 567 4.94 0.79 13.20
N HIS A 568 3.85 0.81 13.97
CA HIS A 568 2.61 0.10 13.66
C HIS A 568 1.49 1.01 13.18
N LEU A 569 1.66 2.34 13.19
CA LEU A 569 0.61 3.26 12.77
C LEU A 569 0.26 3.11 11.29
N TYR A 570 -1.01 3.18 11.00
CA TYR A 570 -1.51 3.33 9.64
C TYR A 570 -1.73 4.81 9.35
N VAL A 571 -1.05 5.33 8.34
CA VAL A 571 -1.20 6.67 7.76
C VAL A 571 -1.31 7.80 8.79
N GLU A 572 -0.47 7.74 9.84
CA GLU A 572 -0.40 8.76 10.89
C GLU A 572 -1.75 9.10 11.53
N ASP A 573 -2.62 8.08 11.71
CA ASP A 573 -3.99 8.20 12.23
C ASP A 573 -4.93 9.08 11.39
N ASN A 574 -4.66 9.24 10.09
CA ASN A 574 -5.48 10.02 9.17
C ASN A 574 -5.94 9.23 7.94
N ALA A 575 -6.62 8.11 8.17
CA ALA A 575 -7.06 7.18 7.12
C ALA A 575 -8.11 7.77 6.15
N VAL A 576 -8.72 8.90 6.51
CA VAL A 576 -9.64 9.64 5.62
C VAL A 576 -8.87 10.39 4.54
N ASN A 577 -7.66 10.89 4.82
CA ASN A 577 -6.92 11.78 3.90
C ASN A 577 -5.65 11.18 3.33
N GLN A 578 -5.16 10.08 3.91
CA GLN A 578 -3.88 9.49 3.53
C GLN A 578 -4.05 8.02 3.13
N VAL A 579 -3.14 7.55 2.28
CA VAL A 579 -3.01 6.14 1.88
C VAL A 579 -1.55 5.73 1.99
N ASP A 580 -1.28 4.44 2.25
CA ASP A 580 0.08 3.88 2.23
C ASP A 580 0.15 2.73 1.19
N PRO A 581 0.30 3.00 -0.10
CA PRO A 581 0.19 1.99 -1.16
C PRO A 581 1.20 0.85 -1.06
N THR A 582 2.29 1.05 -0.32
CA THR A 582 3.40 0.09 -0.19
C THR A 582 3.48 -0.57 1.17
N GLY A 583 2.70 -0.12 2.15
CA GLY A 583 2.82 -0.53 3.55
C GLY A 583 4.12 -0.05 4.22
N ARG A 584 4.65 1.11 3.79
CA ARG A 584 5.94 1.66 4.25
C ARG A 584 5.92 3.17 4.49
N THR A 585 5.08 3.91 3.77
CA THR A 585 5.11 5.38 3.80
C THR A 585 3.74 5.94 3.47
N PRO A 586 3.11 6.70 4.38
CA PRO A 586 1.84 7.35 4.10
C PRO A 586 1.99 8.44 3.04
N LEU A 587 0.96 8.58 2.20
CA LEU A 587 0.85 9.60 1.17
C LEU A 587 -0.50 10.31 1.29
N MET A 588 -0.50 11.64 1.22
CA MET A 588 -1.75 12.40 1.13
C MET A 588 -2.53 12.04 -0.13
N ALA A 589 -3.78 11.66 0.01
CA ALA A 589 -4.68 11.39 -1.11
C ALA A 589 -5.17 12.72 -1.71
N VAL A 590 -4.54 13.15 -2.81
CA VAL A 590 -4.91 14.36 -3.53
C VAL A 590 -5.57 13.98 -4.86
N GLY A 591 -6.85 14.20 -4.98
CA GLY A 591 -7.58 13.96 -6.23
C GLY A 591 -8.35 12.63 -6.29
N ALA A 592 -8.98 12.36 -7.42
CA ALA A 592 -9.89 11.24 -7.64
C ALA A 592 -9.22 9.88 -7.80
N LEU A 593 -7.90 9.87 -8.02
CA LEU A 593 -7.17 8.67 -8.42
C LEU A 593 -5.87 8.60 -7.61
N ALA A 594 -5.84 7.80 -6.54
CA ALA A 594 -4.64 7.64 -5.70
C ALA A 594 -3.43 7.13 -6.50
N GLY A 595 -3.63 6.20 -7.44
CA GLY A 595 -2.60 5.74 -8.37
C GLY A 595 -2.11 6.82 -9.33
N GLY A 596 -2.98 7.79 -9.67
CA GLY A 596 -2.64 8.94 -10.50
C GLY A 596 -1.61 9.86 -9.87
N ILE A 597 -1.65 10.03 -8.56
CA ILE A 597 -0.68 10.87 -7.83
C ILE A 597 0.72 10.28 -7.92
N ILE A 598 0.83 8.97 -7.71
CA ILE A 598 2.10 8.26 -7.80
C ILE A 598 2.64 8.37 -9.23
N ASN A 599 1.77 8.18 -10.25
CA ASN A 599 2.15 8.35 -11.65
C ASN A 599 2.53 9.79 -12.00
N ALA A 600 1.77 10.78 -11.50
CA ALA A 600 2.06 12.19 -11.74
C ALA A 600 3.41 12.60 -11.13
N ALA A 601 3.75 12.12 -9.94
CA ALA A 601 5.04 12.37 -9.31
C ALA A 601 6.21 11.78 -10.12
N VAL A 602 6.06 10.53 -10.59
CA VAL A 602 7.05 9.85 -11.44
C VAL A 602 7.17 10.54 -12.81
N THR A 603 6.03 10.89 -13.42
CA THR A 603 5.99 11.56 -14.74
C THR A 603 6.56 12.98 -14.67
N ALA A 604 6.24 13.75 -13.63
CA ALA A 604 6.80 15.07 -13.40
C ALA A 604 8.33 15.03 -13.21
N TYR A 605 8.83 13.98 -12.55
CA TYR A 605 10.26 13.74 -12.41
C TYR A 605 10.94 13.43 -13.76
N GLN A 606 10.35 12.56 -14.56
CA GLN A 606 10.86 12.19 -15.88
C GLN A 606 10.87 13.40 -16.85
N SER A 607 9.79 14.17 -16.88
CA SER A 607 9.68 15.34 -17.76
C SER A 607 10.72 16.44 -17.46
N LYS A 608 11.11 16.60 -16.19
CA LYS A 608 12.14 17.60 -15.82
C LYS A 608 13.54 17.22 -16.27
N LYS A 609 13.87 15.96 -16.34
CA LYS A 609 15.17 15.50 -16.80
C LYS A 609 15.48 16.00 -18.23
N GLU A 610 14.45 16.24 -19.02
CA GLU A 610 14.55 16.59 -20.44
C GLU A 610 14.25 18.05 -20.80
N THR A 611 13.33 18.72 -20.09
CA THR A 611 12.84 20.06 -20.50
C THR A 611 13.28 21.23 -19.63
N GLY A 612 13.84 20.96 -18.46
CA GLY A 612 14.30 22.01 -17.52
C GLY A 612 13.22 22.82 -16.81
N HIS A 613 11.93 22.54 -17.07
CA HIS A 613 10.82 23.27 -16.46
C HIS A 613 9.88 22.36 -15.67
N ILE A 614 9.64 22.69 -14.38
CA ILE A 614 8.54 22.13 -13.58
C ILE A 614 7.73 23.31 -13.05
N SER A 615 6.42 23.29 -13.29
CA SER A 615 5.43 24.09 -12.59
C SER A 615 4.77 23.21 -11.53
N ILE A 616 5.39 23.10 -10.36
CA ILE A 616 4.85 22.35 -9.22
C ILE A 616 4.79 23.30 -8.02
N SER A 617 3.66 23.29 -7.28
CA SER A 617 3.51 24.06 -6.04
C SER A 617 4.52 23.59 -4.95
N LYS A 618 4.81 24.45 -3.94
CA LYS A 618 5.71 24.09 -2.82
C LYS A 618 5.32 22.76 -2.15
N THR A 619 4.03 22.51 -2.02
CA THR A 619 3.45 21.30 -1.42
C THR A 619 3.76 20.02 -2.23
N ALA A 620 3.66 20.10 -3.56
CA ALA A 620 3.99 18.98 -4.44
C ALA A 620 5.49 18.66 -4.41
N VAL A 621 6.35 19.65 -4.24
CA VAL A 621 7.81 19.45 -4.12
C VAL A 621 8.17 18.72 -2.82
N SER A 622 7.60 19.15 -1.69
CA SER A 622 7.83 18.49 -0.39
C SER A 622 7.26 17.07 -0.36
N PHE A 623 6.15 16.84 -1.05
CA PHE A 623 5.50 15.55 -1.21
C PHE A 623 6.38 14.56 -2.00
N VAL A 624 6.96 15.00 -3.11
CA VAL A 624 7.87 14.18 -3.93
C VAL A 624 9.14 13.82 -3.15
N GLU A 625 9.70 14.74 -2.34
CA GLU A 625 10.86 14.45 -1.47
C GLU A 625 10.55 13.34 -0.45
N GLY A 626 9.40 13.42 0.23
CA GLY A 626 9.00 12.42 1.23
C GLY A 626 8.67 11.05 0.61
N ALA A 627 7.92 11.04 -0.48
CA ALA A 627 7.52 9.81 -1.16
C ALA A 627 8.72 9.03 -1.74
N ILE A 628 9.69 9.74 -2.34
CA ILE A 628 10.87 9.10 -2.93
C ILE A 628 11.87 8.67 -1.86
N ALA A 629 12.07 9.44 -0.81
CA ALA A 629 12.93 9.04 0.32
C ALA A 629 12.36 7.80 1.03
N GLY A 630 11.04 7.69 1.19
CA GLY A 630 10.37 6.53 1.78
C GLY A 630 10.46 5.26 0.91
N ALA A 631 10.16 5.37 -0.38
CA ALA A 631 10.18 4.26 -1.32
C ALA A 631 11.58 3.64 -1.50
N THR A 632 12.63 4.44 -1.35
CA THR A 632 14.01 4.01 -1.60
C THR A 632 14.66 3.26 -0.44
N LEU A 633 14.15 3.39 0.79
CA LEU A 633 14.72 2.78 1.98
C LEU A 633 14.39 1.29 2.15
N GLY A 634 13.49 0.76 1.37
CA GLY A 634 12.98 -0.61 1.51
C GLY A 634 13.30 -1.59 0.38
N SER A 635 13.81 -1.16 -0.77
CA SER A 635 14.11 -2.05 -1.86
C SER A 635 15.59 -2.47 -1.86
N ASN A 636 15.85 -3.77 -1.95
CA ASN A 636 17.20 -4.33 -2.17
C ASN A 636 17.71 -4.13 -3.61
N LEU A 637 16.96 -3.42 -4.46
CA LEU A 637 17.35 -3.07 -5.81
C LEU A 637 18.24 -1.83 -5.78
N GLY A 638 19.54 -2.10 -5.62
CA GLY A 638 20.61 -1.18 -5.95
C GLY A 638 20.56 0.21 -5.29
N ALA A 639 21.15 0.35 -4.13
CA ALA A 639 21.41 1.64 -3.47
C ALA A 639 21.98 2.74 -4.41
N VAL A 640 22.54 2.35 -5.58
CA VAL A 640 23.04 3.28 -6.60
C VAL A 640 21.90 3.97 -7.35
N ALA A 641 20.88 3.24 -7.80
CA ALA A 641 19.74 3.84 -8.47
C ALA A 641 18.96 4.72 -7.49
N VAL A 642 18.79 4.25 -6.26
CA VAL A 642 18.18 4.92 -5.15
C VAL A 642 18.92 6.22 -4.76
N GLY A 643 20.23 6.16 -4.53
CA GLY A 643 21.03 7.32 -4.18
C GLY A 643 21.04 8.39 -5.28
N VAL A 644 21.07 7.98 -6.55
CA VAL A 644 21.00 8.90 -7.69
C VAL A 644 19.61 9.54 -7.80
N ILE A 645 18.52 8.75 -7.67
CA ILE A 645 17.16 9.26 -7.73
C ILE A 645 16.89 10.22 -6.56
N SER A 646 17.19 9.84 -5.34
CA SER A 646 17.02 10.70 -4.16
C SER A 646 17.88 11.98 -4.26
N GLY A 647 19.13 11.85 -4.67
CA GLY A 647 20.03 12.99 -4.87
C GLY A 647 19.55 13.98 -5.94
N VAL A 648 19.09 13.48 -7.08
CA VAL A 648 18.57 14.32 -8.18
C VAL A 648 17.24 14.97 -7.79
N THR A 649 16.37 14.27 -7.08
CA THR A 649 15.07 14.82 -6.64
C THR A 649 15.26 15.91 -5.60
N ALA A 650 16.10 15.70 -4.60
CA ALA A 650 16.38 16.74 -3.59
C ALA A 650 17.06 17.96 -4.22
N ALA A 651 17.97 17.77 -5.17
CA ALA A 651 18.57 18.84 -5.93
C ALA A 651 17.51 19.63 -6.74
N ALA A 652 16.60 18.90 -7.38
CA ALA A 652 15.50 19.49 -8.14
C ALA A 652 14.53 20.29 -7.27
N ALA A 653 14.16 19.73 -6.11
CA ALA A 653 13.29 20.38 -5.14
C ALA A 653 13.93 21.63 -4.55
N SER A 654 15.23 21.60 -4.25
CA SER A 654 15.97 22.77 -3.77
C SER A 654 16.02 23.92 -4.78
N VAL A 655 16.21 23.61 -6.08
CA VAL A 655 16.16 24.61 -7.17
C VAL A 655 14.75 25.18 -7.33
N ALA A 656 13.70 24.33 -7.24
CA ALA A 656 12.32 24.76 -7.34
C ALA A 656 11.95 25.69 -6.17
N ARG A 657 12.29 25.33 -4.93
CA ARG A 657 12.09 26.19 -3.74
C ARG A 657 12.79 27.53 -3.90
N GLY A 658 14.07 27.53 -4.31
CA GLY A 658 14.81 28.79 -4.55
C GLY A 658 14.17 29.66 -5.62
N LYS A 659 13.56 29.08 -6.67
CA LYS A 659 12.83 29.86 -7.69
C LYS A 659 11.52 30.45 -7.14
N ILE A 660 10.77 29.67 -6.33
CA ILE A 660 9.53 30.13 -5.70
C ILE A 660 9.85 31.24 -4.71
N ASP A 661 10.89 31.10 -3.88
CA ASP A 661 11.27 32.10 -2.91
C ASP A 661 11.72 33.39 -3.60
N ASN A 662 12.42 33.35 -4.74
CA ASN A 662 12.75 34.50 -5.55
C ASN A 662 11.51 35.14 -6.21
N SER A 663 10.51 34.36 -6.62
CA SER A 663 9.23 34.87 -7.16
C SER A 663 8.39 35.57 -6.09
N ASN A 664 8.53 35.17 -4.82
CA ASN A 664 7.84 35.76 -3.67
C ASN A 664 8.63 36.92 -3.01
N GLY A 665 9.64 37.47 -3.68
CA GLY A 665 10.43 38.64 -3.23
C GLY A 665 11.67 38.29 -2.41
N GLY A 666 12.01 37.01 -2.23
CA GLY A 666 13.26 36.55 -1.65
C GLY A 666 14.43 36.76 -2.63
N LYS A 667 15.59 37.23 -2.15
CA LYS A 667 16.79 37.43 -2.99
C LYS A 667 17.77 36.27 -2.80
N ILE A 668 17.52 35.14 -3.46
CA ILE A 668 18.45 34.00 -3.51
C ILE A 668 19.21 34.08 -4.85
N SER A 669 20.54 34.16 -4.81
CA SER A 669 21.35 34.19 -6.02
C SER A 669 21.31 32.85 -6.77
N LYS A 670 21.52 32.90 -8.10
CA LYS A 670 21.63 31.68 -8.92
C LYS A 670 22.71 30.70 -8.39
N TRP A 671 23.78 31.30 -7.83
CA TRP A 671 24.88 30.54 -7.23
C TRP A 671 24.44 29.86 -5.93
N GLN A 672 23.69 30.50 -5.05
CA GLN A 672 23.12 29.92 -3.85
C GLN A 672 22.07 28.82 -4.17
N MET A 673 21.27 29.03 -5.22
CA MET A 673 20.35 27.96 -5.70
C MET A 673 21.10 26.71 -6.16
N ALA A 674 22.20 26.92 -6.92
CA ALA A 674 23.04 25.81 -7.37
C ALA A 674 23.76 25.13 -6.21
N THR A 675 24.28 25.90 -5.25
CA THR A 675 24.93 25.35 -4.04
C THR A 675 23.93 24.56 -3.18
N ASN A 676 22.75 25.11 -2.92
CA ASN A 676 21.70 24.43 -2.17
C ASN A 676 21.24 23.15 -2.88
N ALA A 677 21.13 23.16 -4.21
CA ALA A 677 20.80 21.98 -5.00
C ALA A 677 21.87 20.88 -4.88
N ILE A 678 23.15 21.27 -4.97
CA ILE A 678 24.28 20.33 -4.83
C ILE A 678 24.30 19.75 -3.40
N VAL A 679 24.17 20.60 -2.37
CA VAL A 679 24.15 20.14 -0.96
C VAL A 679 22.96 19.23 -0.69
N SER A 680 21.75 19.61 -1.12
CA SER A 680 20.56 18.75 -0.96
C SER A 680 20.71 17.42 -1.70
N GLY A 681 21.24 17.46 -2.93
CA GLY A 681 21.51 16.26 -3.71
C GLY A 681 22.54 15.33 -3.06
N VAL A 682 23.63 15.91 -2.54
CA VAL A 682 24.69 15.18 -1.84
C VAL A 682 24.16 14.58 -0.52
N VAL A 683 23.45 15.37 0.29
CA VAL A 683 22.89 14.90 1.57
C VAL A 683 21.89 13.76 1.35
N SER A 684 20.96 13.91 0.40
CA SER A 684 19.96 12.86 0.11
C SER A 684 20.62 11.62 -0.51
N GLY A 685 21.60 11.80 -1.40
CA GLY A 685 22.35 10.69 -1.98
C GLY A 685 23.19 9.94 -0.94
N VAL A 686 23.80 10.66 0.00
CA VAL A 686 24.59 10.08 1.10
C VAL A 686 23.69 9.36 2.11
N THR A 687 22.58 9.97 2.54
CA THR A 687 21.62 9.34 3.45
C THR A 687 21.00 8.09 2.82
N ALA A 688 20.57 8.13 1.59
CA ALA A 688 20.05 6.95 0.90
C ALA A 688 21.11 5.85 0.73
N GLY A 689 22.35 6.22 0.39
CA GLY A 689 23.47 5.27 0.26
C GLY A 689 23.94 4.67 1.58
N LEU A 690 23.86 5.42 2.69
CA LEU A 690 24.22 4.95 4.05
C LEU A 690 23.16 4.05 4.67
N ILE A 691 21.89 4.28 4.35
CA ILE A 691 20.76 3.53 4.91
C ILE A 691 20.34 2.37 4.00
N GLY A 692 20.50 2.51 2.69
CA GLY A 692 20.09 1.53 1.66
C GLY A 692 21.11 0.44 1.34
N GLY A 693 22.29 0.41 2.00
CA GLY A 693 23.35 -0.58 1.73
C GLY A 693 24.39 -0.13 0.68
N PRO A 694 25.47 -0.87 0.55
CA PRO A 694 26.69 -0.45 -0.12
C PRO A 694 26.58 -0.52 -1.64
N GLY A 695 26.87 0.56 -2.29
CA GLY A 695 27.01 0.64 -3.76
C GLY A 695 26.88 2.04 -4.33
N ALA A 696 26.42 3.01 -3.55
CA ALA A 696 26.36 4.40 -3.99
C ALA A 696 27.77 5.03 -4.04
N LYS A 697 28.57 4.69 -5.02
CA LYS A 697 29.70 5.51 -5.43
C LYS A 697 29.23 6.60 -6.40
N ALA A 698 28.44 7.56 -5.91
CA ALA A 698 28.61 8.90 -6.45
C ALA A 698 30.05 9.33 -6.08
N PRO A 699 30.80 10.08 -6.92
CA PRO A 699 32.11 10.56 -6.56
C PRO A 699 31.96 11.68 -5.51
N ILE A 700 31.67 11.28 -4.29
CA ILE A 700 31.64 12.17 -3.12
C ILE A 700 33.07 12.17 -2.62
N THR A 701 33.74 13.28 -2.87
CA THR A 701 35.08 13.48 -2.34
C THR A 701 35.02 13.43 -0.81
N ARG A 702 36.06 12.90 -0.15
CA ARG A 702 36.21 12.89 1.33
C ARG A 702 35.93 14.26 1.96
N THR A 703 36.06 15.33 1.23
CA THR A 703 35.78 16.72 1.60
C THR A 703 34.28 16.97 1.76
N GLY A 704 33.43 16.40 0.93
CA GLY A 704 31.96 16.55 1.06
C GLY A 704 31.41 15.89 2.33
N ILE A 705 31.91 14.71 2.67
CA ILE A 705 31.51 14.02 3.91
C ILE A 705 31.98 14.81 5.17
N LYS A 706 33.17 15.40 5.15
CA LYS A 706 33.63 16.26 6.27
C LYS A 706 32.78 17.51 6.43
N MET A 707 32.34 18.16 5.34
CA MET A 707 31.46 19.32 5.40
C MET A 707 30.09 18.99 5.96
N VAL A 708 29.50 17.85 5.56
CA VAL A 708 28.21 17.38 6.09
C VAL A 708 28.33 17.09 7.60
N ASN A 709 29.36 16.36 8.01
CA ASN A 709 29.57 16.04 9.42
C ASN A 709 29.86 17.27 10.29
N GLN A 710 30.53 18.31 9.76
CA GLN A 710 30.78 19.55 10.48
C GLN A 710 29.55 20.44 10.57
N GLN A 711 28.67 20.44 9.59
CA GLN A 711 27.51 21.32 9.53
C GLN A 711 26.29 20.76 10.28
N PHE A 712 26.18 19.45 10.45
CA PHE A 712 25.04 18.79 11.06
C PHE A 712 25.40 18.02 12.35
N GLY A 713 26.65 18.04 12.80
CA GLY A 713 27.05 17.45 14.08
C GLY A 713 26.94 15.90 14.12
N MET A 714 27.02 15.22 12.96
CA MET A 714 27.02 13.76 12.86
C MET A 714 28.43 13.17 12.82
#